data_33fbdb03f7f9bc5eee50e18e14b84647
#
_entry.id   33fbdb03f7f9bc5eee50e18e14b84647
#
_cell.length_a   1.000
_cell.length_b   1.000
_cell.length_c   1.000
_cell.angle_alpha   90.00
_cell.angle_beta   90.00
_cell.angle_gamma   90.00
#
_symmetry.space_group_name_H-M   'P 1'
#
loop_
_entity.id
_entity.type
_entity.pdbx_description
1 polymer ?
#
loop_
_entity_poly.entity_id
_entity_poly.type
_entity_poly.pdbx_seq_one_letter_code
_entity_poly.pdbx_strand_id
1 'polypeptide(L)'
;MGLRATSLHALRLAGLLAGLWAGNAAAISGNEQVSLAGTGQFEQLVSALEKQAASEPMKVADWHALCYSYFRIKRYDKIFSCLDQLDKALVARDKRTRLFGLDDATPTSLLMRAETFVEIAQYSAAIDQAQRAIDWYTKDGESEKDILAQALAVQAIAYKNLGKPDLAQQAAQKLEATQVNAYTDLAIGAKSLALARVNMALGRWQKALDALASDKTLGLRAFVDNITSGAFLKGLNNWVWLELPRGYMQTKAQFELGDIDRARAGFDKLLDVPQLAANGEIYWMVLSDRALIASKDGDDAKAIAFYRKALDVIERQRASINTEANKIGFIGDKQDVYARLVALLFKTSKFSDAFEVIERAKSRALVDLLASKSSFAPPRAAREEKLDIVEILGQQGRYDAALGQQSEAVLRSFAGGNAPRENTLKLALPAELQSLVSVSALTEAEIQKLLSPDEALLSYFANGNSMYAMVITKDSTFGTAINAEGLENDVRRLRASLAKRLPVETQLKQLHTRLLAPVESQIKQRRLSIVAHGALHYLPFAALFDGQQYLAEKYSLRMLPSASVLKYLRPARTNDFKAVLMMGNPDLKNPAMDLPGAQLEAQALAKDLAGSKLLLRADASRKAFIEFAPQSQLVHVASHGEFDATNALSSGLLLAPDGATPGRLTVSDVYQLALDAEMVTLSACETGLGRIASGDDVVSFTRGFLYAGTSSVMASLWQVDDDSTTFMMTRFYQHLRTMGRGEALRNAQADTRAKFAHPYFWASFYLTGAY
;
A
#
# COMPACT_ATOMS: atom_id res chain seq x y z
N MET A 1 5.94 -44.71 31.47
CA MET A 1 5.50 -43.35 31.80
C MET A 1 6.33 -42.38 30.95
N GLY A 2 5.78 -41.68 30.01
CA GLY A 2 6.54 -40.64 29.29
C GLY A 2 6.40 -40.55 27.77
N LEU A 3 5.37 -41.12 27.14
CA LEU A 3 5.16 -41.00 25.68
C LEU A 3 3.97 -40.08 25.28
N ARG A 4 3.46 -39.29 26.22
CA ARG A 4 2.24 -38.47 25.98
C ARG A 4 2.47 -36.97 25.73
N ALA A 5 3.72 -36.52 25.64
CA ALA A 5 3.98 -35.07 25.61
C ALA A 5 4.56 -34.50 24.29
N THR A 6 4.70 -35.29 23.22
CA THR A 6 5.56 -34.91 22.07
C THR A 6 4.87 -34.29 20.88
N SER A 7 3.58 -34.03 20.95
CA SER A 7 2.85 -33.57 19.74
C SER A 7 1.97 -32.33 19.96
N LEU A 8 2.25 -31.49 20.99
CA LEU A 8 1.26 -30.49 21.41
C LEU A 8 1.05 -29.28 20.48
N HIS A 9 1.88 -29.01 19.48
CA HIS A 9 1.56 -27.95 18.50
C HIS A 9 1.03 -28.49 17.16
N ALA A 10 1.55 -29.56 16.64
CA ALA A 10 0.82 -30.36 15.63
C ALA A 10 -0.37 -31.09 16.28
N LEU A 11 -0.27 -31.51 17.55
CA LEU A 11 -1.34 -32.11 18.34
C LEU A 11 -2.27 -31.06 19.01
N ARG A 12 -1.88 -29.81 19.19
CA ARG A 12 -2.82 -28.75 19.61
C ARG A 12 -3.66 -28.27 18.44
N LEU A 13 -3.15 -28.23 17.19
CA LEU A 13 -4.00 -28.28 16.00
C LEU A 13 -4.72 -29.62 15.85
N ALA A 14 -4.06 -30.74 16.13
CA ALA A 14 -4.64 -32.07 16.06
C ALA A 14 -5.63 -32.36 17.21
N GLY A 15 -5.36 -31.90 18.41
CA GLY A 15 -6.24 -32.10 19.56
C GLY A 15 -7.55 -31.29 19.49
N LEU A 16 -7.56 -30.14 18.77
CA LEU A 16 -8.80 -29.42 18.44
C LEU A 16 -9.74 -30.23 17.54
N LEU A 17 -9.20 -31.22 16.84
CA LEU A 17 -9.89 -31.90 15.74
C LEU A 17 -10.32 -33.35 16.08
N ALA A 18 -9.83 -33.95 17.17
CA ALA A 18 -10.06 -35.37 17.50
C ALA A 18 -11.36 -35.66 18.27
N GLY A 19 -12.20 -34.72 18.53
CA GLY A 19 -13.37 -34.89 19.38
C GLY A 19 -14.71 -34.80 18.69
N LEU A 20 -15.07 -35.70 17.77
CA LEU A 20 -16.49 -35.96 17.44
C LEU A 20 -16.69 -37.19 16.55
N TRP A 21 -17.27 -38.20 17.11
CA TRP A 21 -17.99 -39.22 16.39
C TRP A 21 -19.48 -38.92 16.46
N ALA A 22 -20.10 -38.73 15.35
CA ALA A 22 -21.38 -39.19 14.83
C ALA A 22 -22.03 -38.20 13.88
N GLY A 23 -22.19 -38.58 12.64
CA GLY A 23 -23.37 -38.26 11.81
C GLY A 23 -23.38 -36.95 11.06
N ASN A 24 -22.77 -36.93 9.88
CA ASN A 24 -23.42 -36.48 8.63
C ASN A 24 -22.41 -36.56 7.45
N ALA A 25 -22.87 -37.02 6.29
CA ALA A 25 -22.00 -37.30 5.13
C ALA A 25 -21.45 -36.07 4.39
N ALA A 26 -21.47 -34.87 5.02
CA ALA A 26 -21.01 -33.60 4.45
C ALA A 26 -19.85 -32.95 5.21
N ALA A 27 -19.63 -33.28 6.49
CA ALA A 27 -18.58 -32.66 7.31
C ALA A 27 -17.22 -33.36 7.14
N ILE A 28 -16.15 -32.58 6.93
CA ILE A 28 -14.79 -33.09 6.94
C ILE A 28 -14.43 -33.60 8.36
N SER A 29 -13.90 -34.82 8.47
CA SER A 29 -13.54 -35.38 9.77
C SER A 29 -12.39 -34.63 10.42
N GLY A 30 -12.37 -34.56 11.77
CA GLY A 30 -11.28 -33.90 12.51
C GLY A 30 -9.89 -34.48 12.18
N ASN A 31 -9.79 -35.81 11.98
CA ASN A 31 -8.53 -36.46 11.58
C ASN A 31 -8.06 -36.02 10.19
N GLU A 32 -8.99 -35.80 9.25
CA GLU A 32 -8.67 -35.34 7.91
C GLU A 32 -8.24 -33.87 7.93
N GLN A 33 -8.91 -33.01 8.73
CA GLN A 33 -8.50 -31.63 8.94
C GLN A 33 -7.06 -31.56 9.47
N VAL A 34 -6.72 -32.40 10.48
CA VAL A 34 -5.36 -32.53 11.04
C VAL A 34 -4.36 -32.94 9.96
N SER A 35 -4.69 -33.96 9.18
CA SER A 35 -3.83 -34.47 8.11
C SER A 35 -3.55 -33.39 7.05
N LEU A 36 -4.58 -32.68 6.59
CA LEU A 36 -4.45 -31.62 5.60
C LEU A 36 -3.64 -30.42 6.14
N ALA A 37 -3.92 -30.01 7.38
CA ALA A 37 -3.18 -28.91 8.01
C ALA A 37 -1.72 -29.27 8.26
N GLY A 38 -1.45 -30.47 8.80
CA GLY A 38 -0.11 -30.95 9.09
C GLY A 38 0.78 -31.08 7.86
N THR A 39 0.19 -31.52 6.75
CA THR A 39 0.89 -31.68 5.45
C THR A 39 0.91 -30.39 4.61
N GLY A 40 0.34 -29.28 5.11
CA GLY A 40 0.34 -27.98 4.41
C GLY A 40 -0.66 -27.89 3.25
N GLN A 41 -1.64 -28.79 3.17
CA GLN A 41 -2.67 -28.80 2.12
C GLN A 41 -3.83 -27.84 2.46
N PHE A 42 -3.49 -26.57 2.78
CA PHE A 42 -4.43 -25.58 3.28
C PHE A 42 -5.54 -25.19 2.26
N GLU A 43 -5.24 -25.20 0.96
CA GLU A 43 -6.24 -24.94 -0.09
C GLU A 43 -7.37 -25.98 -0.07
N GLN A 44 -7.01 -27.26 0.10
CA GLN A 44 -7.99 -28.35 0.18
C GLN A 44 -8.80 -28.23 1.47
N LEU A 45 -8.13 -27.91 2.59
CA LEU A 45 -8.79 -27.71 3.88
C LEU A 45 -9.78 -26.54 3.84
N VAL A 46 -9.40 -25.41 3.21
CA VAL A 46 -10.28 -24.27 2.99
C VAL A 46 -11.50 -24.68 2.19
N SER A 47 -11.32 -25.36 1.04
CA SER A 47 -12.44 -25.80 0.19
C SER A 47 -13.43 -26.69 0.93
N ALA A 48 -12.93 -27.61 1.77
CA ALA A 48 -13.77 -28.50 2.55
C ALA A 48 -14.54 -27.76 3.66
N LEU A 49 -13.85 -26.85 4.40
CA LEU A 49 -14.47 -26.11 5.49
C LEU A 49 -15.44 -25.03 5.00
N GLU A 50 -15.17 -24.36 3.86
CA GLU A 50 -16.13 -23.43 3.24
C GLU A 50 -17.40 -24.16 2.82
N LYS A 51 -17.29 -25.36 2.26
CA LYS A 51 -18.44 -26.20 1.90
C LYS A 51 -19.25 -26.60 3.14
N GLN A 52 -18.55 -26.96 4.23
CA GLN A 52 -19.21 -27.25 5.50
C GLN A 52 -19.93 -26.02 6.05
N ALA A 53 -19.27 -24.84 6.06
CA ALA A 53 -19.87 -23.59 6.55
C ALA A 53 -21.13 -23.16 5.80
N ALA A 54 -21.25 -23.57 4.52
CA ALA A 54 -22.46 -23.31 3.72
C ALA A 54 -23.62 -24.25 4.03
N SER A 55 -23.37 -25.41 4.63
CA SER A 55 -24.37 -26.46 4.85
C SER A 55 -24.77 -26.66 6.31
N GLU A 56 -23.91 -26.31 7.26
CA GLU A 56 -24.16 -26.52 8.70
C GLU A 56 -23.44 -25.50 9.58
N PRO A 57 -23.91 -25.31 10.85
CA PRO A 57 -23.24 -24.44 11.82
C PRO A 57 -21.83 -24.92 12.15
N MET A 58 -20.86 -24.03 12.02
CA MET A 58 -19.45 -24.30 12.33
C MET A 58 -19.17 -24.22 13.83
N LYS A 59 -18.34 -25.12 14.32
CA LYS A 59 -17.84 -25.11 15.71
C LYS A 59 -16.62 -24.20 15.83
N VAL A 60 -16.22 -23.87 17.06
CA VAL A 60 -15.02 -23.06 17.33
C VAL A 60 -13.77 -23.68 16.66
N ALA A 61 -13.64 -25.00 16.74
CA ALA A 61 -12.51 -25.71 16.14
C ALA A 61 -12.48 -25.58 14.60
N ASP A 62 -13.62 -25.69 13.96
CA ASP A 62 -13.74 -25.58 12.51
C ASP A 62 -13.47 -24.14 12.04
N TRP A 63 -14.00 -23.13 12.79
CA TRP A 63 -13.67 -21.73 12.54
C TRP A 63 -12.19 -21.46 12.71
N HIS A 64 -11.58 -21.98 13.79
CA HIS A 64 -10.14 -21.83 14.01
C HIS A 64 -9.32 -22.44 12.86
N ALA A 65 -9.65 -23.67 12.45
CA ALA A 65 -8.97 -24.34 11.35
C ALA A 65 -9.12 -23.60 10.02
N LEU A 66 -10.32 -23.06 9.72
CA LEU A 66 -10.58 -22.25 8.53
C LEU A 66 -9.79 -20.94 8.55
N CYS A 67 -9.85 -20.19 9.66
CA CYS A 67 -9.12 -18.92 9.79
C CYS A 67 -7.60 -19.14 9.73
N TYR A 68 -7.09 -20.17 10.38
CA TYR A 68 -5.69 -20.54 10.29
C TYR A 68 -5.28 -20.91 8.87
N SER A 69 -6.14 -21.62 8.13
CA SER A 69 -5.88 -21.96 6.73
C SER A 69 -5.85 -20.72 5.84
N TYR A 70 -6.80 -19.78 6.01
CA TYR A 70 -6.76 -18.50 5.30
C TYR A 70 -5.50 -17.70 5.60
N PHE A 71 -5.08 -17.68 6.88
CA PHE A 71 -3.83 -17.05 7.29
C PHE A 71 -2.61 -17.69 6.59
N ARG A 72 -2.58 -19.00 6.47
CA ARG A 72 -1.45 -19.73 5.86
C ARG A 72 -1.37 -19.54 4.33
N ILE A 73 -2.51 -19.49 3.64
CA ILE A 73 -2.55 -19.25 2.19
C ILE A 73 -2.68 -17.77 1.82
N LYS A 74 -2.60 -16.87 2.83
CA LYS A 74 -2.62 -15.40 2.65
C LYS A 74 -3.89 -14.88 1.96
N ARG A 75 -5.06 -15.44 2.35
CA ARG A 75 -6.36 -14.95 1.92
C ARG A 75 -6.77 -13.73 2.75
N TYR A 76 -6.14 -12.59 2.46
CA TYR A 76 -6.36 -11.32 3.18
C TYR A 76 -7.80 -10.80 3.04
N ASP A 77 -8.50 -11.19 1.97
CA ASP A 77 -9.91 -10.92 1.74
C ASP A 77 -10.86 -11.60 2.74
N LYS A 78 -10.46 -12.73 3.31
CA LYS A 78 -11.31 -13.58 4.15
C LYS A 78 -10.86 -13.69 5.60
N ILE A 79 -9.58 -13.43 5.90
CA ILE A 79 -9.00 -13.70 7.22
C ILE A 79 -9.71 -12.92 8.34
N PHE A 80 -9.92 -11.61 8.18
CA PHE A 80 -10.48 -10.78 9.23
C PHE A 80 -11.95 -11.14 9.52
N SER A 81 -12.76 -11.32 8.48
CA SER A 81 -14.16 -11.75 8.62
C SER A 81 -14.27 -13.15 9.26
N CYS A 82 -13.35 -14.06 8.92
CA CYS A 82 -13.26 -15.36 9.54
C CYS A 82 -12.93 -15.25 11.04
N LEU A 83 -11.93 -14.44 11.41
CA LEU A 83 -11.56 -14.21 12.80
C LEU A 83 -12.70 -13.55 13.61
N ASP A 84 -13.50 -12.68 12.99
CA ASP A 84 -14.71 -12.14 13.62
C ASP A 84 -15.76 -13.22 13.88
N GLN A 85 -15.92 -14.21 13.00
CA GLN A 85 -16.81 -15.35 13.25
C GLN A 85 -16.25 -16.28 14.35
N LEU A 86 -14.94 -16.52 14.37
CA LEU A 86 -14.27 -17.26 15.43
C LEU A 86 -14.52 -16.57 16.80
N ASP A 87 -14.30 -15.26 16.88
CA ASP A 87 -14.50 -14.51 18.14
C ASP A 87 -15.96 -14.58 18.61
N LYS A 88 -16.94 -14.51 17.70
CA LYS A 88 -18.37 -14.71 18.05
C LYS A 88 -18.65 -16.13 18.54
N ALA A 89 -18.07 -17.14 17.89
CA ALA A 89 -18.23 -18.52 18.31
C ALA A 89 -17.61 -18.78 19.68
N LEU A 90 -16.49 -18.10 20.00
CA LEU A 90 -15.85 -18.15 21.32
C LEU A 90 -16.72 -17.55 22.43
N VAL A 91 -17.39 -16.41 22.16
CA VAL A 91 -18.30 -15.76 23.11
C VAL A 91 -19.55 -16.60 23.35
N ALA A 92 -20.09 -17.24 22.31
CA ALA A 92 -21.28 -18.09 22.37
C ALA A 92 -21.04 -19.47 23.01
N ARG A 93 -19.78 -19.83 23.23
CA ARG A 93 -19.39 -21.15 23.74
C ARG A 93 -19.85 -21.36 25.20
N ASP A 94 -20.38 -22.55 25.48
CA ASP A 94 -20.53 -23.02 26.87
C ASP A 94 -19.13 -23.26 27.48
N LYS A 95 -18.79 -22.48 28.51
CA LYS A 95 -17.49 -22.56 29.22
C LYS A 95 -17.19 -23.94 29.85
N ARG A 96 -18.18 -24.83 29.93
CA ARG A 96 -18.02 -26.22 30.44
C ARG A 96 -17.45 -27.17 29.37
N THR A 97 -17.49 -26.79 28.09
CA THR A 97 -16.96 -27.63 27.01
C THR A 97 -15.48 -27.37 26.85
N ARG A 98 -14.61 -28.19 27.45
CA ARG A 98 -13.16 -28.16 27.22
C ARG A 98 -12.87 -28.62 25.80
N LEU A 99 -12.22 -27.77 25.04
CA LEU A 99 -11.65 -28.16 23.74
C LEU A 99 -10.37 -28.96 24.02
N PHE A 100 -10.25 -30.14 23.45
CA PHE A 100 -9.06 -30.99 23.63
C PHE A 100 -7.81 -30.24 23.14
N GLY A 101 -7.01 -29.72 24.08
CA GLY A 101 -5.69 -29.10 23.80
C GLY A 101 -5.66 -27.58 23.66
N LEU A 102 -6.82 -26.88 23.56
CA LEU A 102 -6.92 -25.43 23.69
C LEU A 102 -8.08 -25.12 24.63
N ASP A 103 -7.76 -24.53 25.75
CA ASP A 103 -8.79 -24.07 26.69
C ASP A 103 -9.48 -22.80 26.16
N ASP A 104 -8.77 -22.01 25.37
CA ASP A 104 -9.28 -20.81 24.70
C ASP A 104 -8.53 -20.53 23.38
N ALA A 105 -9.23 -20.21 22.29
CA ALA A 105 -8.65 -19.81 21.00
C ALA A 105 -8.53 -18.27 20.85
N THR A 106 -8.90 -17.50 21.87
CA THR A 106 -8.80 -16.02 21.85
C THR A 106 -7.36 -15.55 21.56
N PRO A 107 -6.32 -16.05 22.24
CA PRO A 107 -4.97 -15.56 22.00
C PRO A 107 -4.44 -15.93 20.62
N THR A 108 -4.86 -17.06 20.05
CA THR A 108 -4.48 -17.42 18.67
C THR A 108 -5.19 -16.56 17.63
N SER A 109 -6.45 -16.16 17.87
CA SER A 109 -7.16 -15.18 17.05
C SER A 109 -6.44 -13.83 17.04
N LEU A 110 -6.08 -13.32 18.22
CA LEU A 110 -5.33 -12.08 18.38
C LEU A 110 -3.97 -12.13 17.68
N LEU A 111 -3.25 -13.25 17.81
CA LEU A 111 -1.95 -13.43 17.16
C LEU A 111 -2.06 -13.48 15.64
N MET A 112 -3.03 -14.21 15.08
CA MET A 112 -3.26 -14.24 13.64
C MET A 112 -3.60 -12.85 13.10
N ARG A 113 -4.40 -12.04 13.82
CA ARG A 113 -4.66 -10.63 13.45
C ARG A 113 -3.37 -9.83 13.47
N ALA A 114 -2.58 -9.93 14.54
CA ALA A 114 -1.35 -9.18 14.71
C ALA A 114 -0.33 -9.49 13.62
N GLU A 115 -0.12 -10.75 13.28
CA GLU A 115 0.78 -11.16 12.19
C GLU A 115 0.27 -10.70 10.82
N THR A 116 -1.04 -10.83 10.57
CA THR A 116 -1.65 -10.33 9.33
C THR A 116 -1.46 -8.82 9.18
N PHE A 117 -1.64 -8.06 10.26
CA PHE A 117 -1.39 -6.61 10.25
C PHE A 117 0.07 -6.24 9.97
N VAL A 118 1.04 -7.02 10.45
CA VAL A 118 2.46 -6.81 10.07
C VAL A 118 2.65 -6.99 8.58
N GLU A 119 2.06 -8.03 7.98
CA GLU A 119 2.22 -8.36 6.56
C GLU A 119 1.62 -7.32 5.60
N ILE A 120 0.57 -6.62 6.04
CA ILE A 120 -0.04 -5.52 5.30
C ILE A 120 0.44 -4.13 5.77
N ALA A 121 1.54 -4.08 6.53
CA ALA A 121 2.20 -2.88 7.07
C ALA A 121 1.33 -2.00 7.98
N GLN A 122 0.31 -2.58 8.62
CA GLN A 122 -0.51 -1.92 9.65
C GLN A 122 0.15 -2.13 11.04
N TYR A 123 1.34 -1.56 11.22
CA TYR A 123 2.20 -1.88 12.36
C TYR A 123 1.60 -1.45 13.72
N SER A 124 0.86 -0.33 13.77
CA SER A 124 0.20 0.11 15.01
C SER A 124 -0.89 -0.86 15.44
N ALA A 125 -1.72 -1.32 14.51
CA ALA A 125 -2.74 -2.33 14.77
C ALA A 125 -2.12 -3.68 15.18
N ALA A 126 -1.00 -4.05 14.54
CA ALA A 126 -0.25 -5.26 14.91
C ALA A 126 0.24 -5.22 16.35
N ILE A 127 0.77 -4.06 16.81
CA ILE A 127 1.24 -3.86 18.18
C ILE A 127 0.08 -3.98 19.17
N ASP A 128 -1.08 -3.37 18.88
CA ASP A 128 -2.26 -3.46 19.74
C ASP A 128 -2.74 -4.91 19.90
N GLN A 129 -2.92 -5.65 18.81
CA GLN A 129 -3.37 -7.04 18.87
C GLN A 129 -2.34 -7.95 19.57
N ALA A 130 -1.05 -7.73 19.33
CA ALA A 130 0.00 -8.46 20.01
C ALA A 130 0.03 -8.13 21.52
N GLN A 131 -0.21 -6.87 21.92
CA GLN A 131 -0.29 -6.50 23.32
C GLN A 131 -1.48 -7.18 24.01
N ARG A 132 -2.64 -7.22 23.37
CA ARG A 132 -3.82 -7.92 23.89
C ARG A 132 -3.56 -9.43 24.07
N ALA A 133 -2.82 -10.05 23.17
CA ALA A 133 -2.40 -11.45 23.31
C ALA A 133 -1.43 -11.65 24.51
N ILE A 134 -0.51 -10.71 24.74
CA ILE A 134 0.39 -10.71 25.89
C ILE A 134 -0.40 -10.50 27.20
N ASP A 135 -1.33 -9.57 27.22
CA ASP A 135 -2.17 -9.27 28.39
C ASP A 135 -3.07 -10.47 28.76
N TRP A 136 -3.58 -11.17 27.75
CA TRP A 136 -4.33 -12.41 27.96
C TRP A 136 -3.46 -13.46 28.64
N TYR A 137 -2.24 -13.68 28.14
CA TYR A 137 -1.29 -14.62 28.72
C TYR A 137 -0.97 -14.31 30.19
N THR A 138 -0.74 -13.03 30.51
CA THR A 138 -0.40 -12.61 31.89
C THR A 138 -1.56 -12.74 32.88
N LYS A 139 -2.81 -12.68 32.37
CA LYS A 139 -4.02 -12.75 33.19
C LYS A 139 -4.47 -14.19 33.48
N ASP A 140 -4.40 -15.08 32.48
CA ASP A 140 -5.01 -16.40 32.52
C ASP A 140 -4.01 -17.54 32.78
N GLY A 141 -2.71 -17.22 32.96
CA GLY A 141 -1.71 -18.15 33.47
C GLY A 141 -0.71 -18.71 32.45
N GLU A 142 0.38 -19.15 32.93
CA GLU A 142 1.66 -19.42 32.26
C GLU A 142 1.69 -20.60 31.28
N SER A 143 0.55 -21.13 30.80
CA SER A 143 0.54 -22.40 30.03
C SER A 143 0.92 -22.25 28.56
N GLU A 144 0.84 -21.04 27.95
CA GLU A 144 0.99 -20.82 26.51
C GLU A 144 2.16 -19.89 26.15
N LYS A 145 3.36 -20.27 26.60
CA LYS A 145 4.62 -19.51 26.36
C LYS A 145 4.97 -19.33 24.89
N ASP A 146 4.46 -20.17 24.01
CA ASP A 146 4.62 -20.07 22.56
C ASP A 146 3.87 -18.87 21.96
N ILE A 147 2.65 -18.59 22.46
CA ILE A 147 1.89 -17.41 22.04
C ILE A 147 2.56 -16.13 22.53
N LEU A 148 3.01 -16.11 23.80
CA LEU A 148 3.78 -15.00 24.34
C LEU A 148 5.03 -14.72 23.47
N ALA A 149 5.79 -15.76 23.13
CA ALA A 149 7.00 -15.60 22.33
C ALA A 149 6.71 -15.02 20.94
N GLN A 150 5.65 -15.50 20.29
CA GLN A 150 5.24 -15.00 18.97
C GLN A 150 4.70 -13.57 19.03
N ALA A 151 3.88 -13.23 20.03
CA ALA A 151 3.35 -11.88 20.21
C ALA A 151 4.47 -10.85 20.48
N LEU A 152 5.46 -11.20 21.30
CA LEU A 152 6.66 -10.36 21.53
C LEU A 152 7.49 -10.19 20.26
N ALA A 153 7.58 -11.23 19.42
CA ALA A 153 8.26 -11.12 18.12
C ALA A 153 7.53 -10.17 17.16
N VAL A 154 6.19 -10.27 17.11
CA VAL A 154 5.36 -9.32 16.33
C VAL A 154 5.61 -7.88 16.79
N GLN A 155 5.58 -7.63 18.10
CA GLN A 155 5.86 -6.28 18.63
C GLN A 155 7.26 -5.79 18.24
N ALA A 156 8.29 -6.61 18.40
CA ALA A 156 9.66 -6.23 18.05
C ALA A 156 9.80 -5.87 16.57
N ILE A 157 9.22 -6.67 15.68
CA ILE A 157 9.25 -6.42 14.23
C ILE A 157 8.44 -5.18 13.85
N ALA A 158 7.25 -5.01 14.42
CA ALA A 158 6.39 -3.85 14.16
C ALA A 158 7.02 -2.55 14.65
N TYR A 159 7.60 -2.53 15.87
CA TYR A 159 8.34 -1.35 16.37
C TYR A 159 9.55 -1.01 15.51
N LYS A 160 10.31 -2.01 15.07
CA LYS A 160 11.44 -1.79 14.14
C LYS A 160 10.97 -1.11 12.85
N ASN A 161 9.88 -1.59 12.27
CA ASN A 161 9.35 -1.05 11.01
C ASN A 161 8.72 0.34 11.16
N LEU A 162 8.25 0.69 12.36
CA LEU A 162 7.84 2.06 12.71
C LEU A 162 9.01 3.01 13.01
N GLY A 163 10.27 2.56 12.88
CA GLY A 163 11.42 3.38 13.20
C GLY A 163 11.61 3.65 14.71
N LYS A 164 11.11 2.73 15.57
CA LYS A 164 11.22 2.79 17.04
C LYS A 164 12.20 1.73 17.57
N PRO A 165 13.51 1.86 17.31
CA PRO A 165 14.49 0.80 17.60
C PRO A 165 14.59 0.46 19.08
N ASP A 166 14.42 1.42 19.99
CA ASP A 166 14.50 1.18 21.44
C ASP A 166 13.35 0.28 21.91
N LEU A 167 12.13 0.50 21.43
CA LEU A 167 10.97 -0.35 21.75
C LEU A 167 11.11 -1.74 21.12
N ALA A 168 11.65 -1.82 19.92
CA ALA A 168 11.94 -3.09 19.26
C ALA A 168 12.97 -3.90 20.09
N GLN A 169 14.01 -3.23 20.59
CA GLN A 169 15.01 -3.86 21.45
C GLN A 169 14.42 -4.33 22.79
N GLN A 170 13.55 -3.55 23.42
CA GLN A 170 12.87 -3.94 24.66
C GLN A 170 11.99 -5.17 24.48
N ALA A 171 11.21 -5.23 23.39
CA ALA A 171 10.39 -6.40 23.07
C ALA A 171 11.27 -7.65 22.81
N ALA A 172 12.40 -7.50 22.10
CA ALA A 172 13.37 -8.55 21.88
C ALA A 172 13.98 -9.07 23.20
N GLN A 173 14.33 -8.18 24.12
CA GLN A 173 14.86 -8.56 25.45
C GLN A 173 13.82 -9.33 26.29
N LYS A 174 12.55 -8.90 26.26
CA LYS A 174 11.46 -9.64 26.93
C LYS A 174 11.31 -11.05 26.36
N LEU A 175 11.39 -11.19 25.02
CA LEU A 175 11.36 -12.47 24.34
C LEU A 175 12.56 -13.36 24.76
N GLU A 176 13.77 -12.83 24.80
CA GLU A 176 14.97 -13.54 25.27
C GLU A 176 14.79 -14.04 26.71
N ALA A 177 14.23 -13.19 27.58
CA ALA A 177 14.02 -13.48 29.01
C ALA A 177 12.90 -14.52 29.29
N THR A 178 12.04 -14.83 28.32
CA THR A 178 10.95 -15.81 28.47
C THR A 178 11.54 -17.19 28.81
N GLN A 179 11.22 -17.73 29.99
CA GLN A 179 11.77 -19.01 30.47
C GLN A 179 11.09 -20.18 29.76
N VAL A 180 11.86 -20.98 29.03
CA VAL A 180 11.42 -22.19 28.32
C VAL A 180 12.47 -23.29 28.55
N ASN A 181 12.06 -24.46 29.02
CA ASN A 181 12.97 -25.58 29.15
C ASN A 181 13.23 -26.23 27.79
N ALA A 182 14.49 -26.26 27.35
CA ALA A 182 14.88 -26.73 26.01
C ALA A 182 14.60 -28.24 25.76
N TYR A 183 14.37 -29.03 26.81
CA TYR A 183 14.17 -30.47 26.67
C TYR A 183 12.74 -30.94 26.96
N THR A 184 12.01 -30.21 27.80
CA THR A 184 10.69 -30.67 28.29
C THR A 184 9.55 -29.75 27.81
N ASP A 185 9.85 -28.50 27.49
CA ASP A 185 8.86 -27.51 27.08
C ASP A 185 8.73 -27.45 25.56
N LEU A 186 7.53 -27.69 25.05
CA LEU A 186 7.25 -27.69 23.62
C LEU A 186 7.31 -26.30 23.02
N ALA A 187 7.18 -25.26 23.83
CA ALA A 187 7.30 -23.87 23.39
C ALA A 187 8.72 -23.49 22.93
N ILE A 188 9.73 -24.35 23.13
CA ILE A 188 11.10 -24.08 22.66
C ILE A 188 11.16 -23.86 21.15
N GLY A 189 10.40 -24.63 20.37
CA GLY A 189 10.34 -24.48 18.91
C GLY A 189 9.79 -23.11 18.50
N ALA A 190 8.70 -22.70 19.13
CA ALA A 190 8.09 -21.39 18.88
C ALA A 190 9.01 -20.24 19.31
N LYS A 191 9.62 -20.35 20.52
CA LYS A 191 10.58 -19.36 21.01
C LYS A 191 11.80 -19.24 20.08
N SER A 192 12.37 -20.39 19.66
CA SER A 192 13.53 -20.38 18.76
C SER A 192 13.26 -19.70 17.43
N LEU A 193 12.10 -19.96 16.84
CA LEU A 193 11.65 -19.29 15.60
C LEU A 193 11.37 -17.79 15.82
N ALA A 194 10.68 -17.44 16.90
CA ALA A 194 10.39 -16.07 17.26
C ALA A 194 11.68 -15.25 17.42
N LEU A 195 12.67 -15.80 18.16
CA LEU A 195 13.98 -15.18 18.34
C LEU A 195 14.76 -15.06 17.02
N ALA A 196 14.70 -16.09 16.16
CA ALA A 196 15.33 -16.03 14.86
C ALA A 196 14.72 -14.94 13.99
N ARG A 197 13.38 -14.85 13.90
CA ARG A 197 12.66 -13.79 13.17
C ARG A 197 13.05 -12.38 13.65
N VAL A 198 13.07 -12.16 14.95
CA VAL A 198 13.44 -10.87 15.54
C VAL A 198 14.90 -10.53 15.25
N ASN A 199 15.82 -11.48 15.43
CA ASN A 199 17.23 -11.25 15.17
C ASN A 199 17.51 -10.99 13.68
N MET A 200 16.85 -11.69 12.77
CA MET A 200 16.90 -11.40 11.35
C MET A 200 16.38 -9.98 11.03
N ALA A 201 15.22 -9.61 11.59
CA ALA A 201 14.67 -8.27 11.41
C ALA A 201 15.61 -7.17 11.92
N LEU A 202 16.39 -7.44 12.96
CA LEU A 202 17.40 -6.54 13.53
C LEU A 202 18.78 -6.66 12.88
N GLY A 203 18.95 -7.48 11.82
CA GLY A 203 20.22 -7.69 11.13
C GLY A 203 21.26 -8.52 11.92
N ARG A 204 20.84 -9.26 12.95
CA ARG A 204 21.71 -10.03 13.84
C ARG A 204 21.79 -11.50 13.40
N TRP A 205 22.37 -11.74 12.25
CA TRP A 205 22.32 -13.02 11.54
C TRP A 205 22.89 -14.20 12.33
N GLN A 206 24.05 -14.01 13.01
CA GLN A 206 24.63 -15.07 13.85
C GLN A 206 23.69 -15.43 15.02
N LYS A 207 23.12 -14.42 15.71
CA LYS A 207 22.14 -14.70 16.78
C LYS A 207 20.88 -15.41 16.27
N ALA A 208 20.50 -15.17 15.03
CA ALA A 208 19.40 -15.91 14.41
C ALA A 208 19.75 -17.41 14.25
N LEU A 209 20.94 -17.74 13.78
CA LEU A 209 21.43 -19.13 13.71
C LEU A 209 21.50 -19.77 15.09
N ASP A 210 22.04 -19.08 16.09
CA ASP A 210 22.15 -19.56 17.46
C ASP A 210 20.76 -19.84 18.06
N ALA A 211 19.79 -18.97 17.81
CA ALA A 211 18.40 -19.15 18.22
C ALA A 211 17.78 -20.41 17.58
N LEU A 212 17.98 -20.62 16.28
CA LEU A 212 17.51 -21.83 15.61
C LEU A 212 18.17 -23.09 16.14
N ALA A 213 19.47 -23.06 16.49
CA ALA A 213 20.20 -24.16 17.06
C ALA A 213 19.79 -24.50 18.49
N SER A 214 19.08 -23.62 19.19
CA SER A 214 18.63 -23.82 20.57
C SER A 214 17.61 -24.96 20.76
N ASP A 215 16.79 -25.24 19.71
CA ASP A 215 15.89 -26.41 19.71
C ASP A 215 16.60 -27.65 19.17
N LYS A 216 17.17 -28.43 20.08
CA LYS A 216 17.90 -29.64 19.74
C LYS A 216 17.00 -30.87 19.50
N THR A 217 15.72 -30.76 19.78
CA THR A 217 14.79 -31.88 19.76
C THR A 217 13.88 -31.93 18.56
N LEU A 218 13.84 -30.84 17.76
CA LEU A 218 12.91 -30.71 16.65
C LEU A 218 13.02 -31.85 15.62
N GLY A 219 14.23 -32.16 15.16
CA GLY A 219 14.44 -33.22 14.16
C GLY A 219 13.98 -34.59 14.63
N LEU A 220 14.26 -34.94 15.91
CA LEU A 220 13.80 -36.18 16.47
C LEU A 220 12.28 -36.22 16.63
N ARG A 221 11.68 -35.12 17.07
CA ARG A 221 10.21 -35.02 17.21
C ARG A 221 9.52 -35.17 15.86
N ALA A 222 9.98 -34.43 14.84
CA ALA A 222 9.44 -34.51 13.48
C ALA A 222 9.59 -35.93 12.90
N PHE A 223 10.72 -36.57 13.07
CA PHE A 223 10.97 -37.94 12.62
C PHE A 223 10.01 -38.95 13.27
N VAL A 224 9.89 -38.93 14.61
CA VAL A 224 8.99 -39.82 15.35
C VAL A 224 7.54 -39.61 14.93
N ASP A 225 7.09 -38.36 14.80
CA ASP A 225 5.72 -38.03 14.42
C ASP A 225 5.40 -38.47 12.97
N ASN A 226 6.29 -38.25 12.04
CA ASN A 226 6.13 -38.66 10.65
C ASN A 226 6.02 -40.18 10.49
N ILE A 227 6.73 -40.95 11.34
CA ILE A 227 6.61 -42.40 11.35
C ILE A 227 5.31 -42.85 12.03
N THR A 228 4.99 -42.32 13.20
CA THR A 228 3.83 -42.74 13.98
C THR A 228 2.51 -42.34 13.36
N SER A 229 2.46 -41.23 12.63
CA SER A 229 1.29 -40.78 11.86
C SER A 229 1.13 -41.50 10.54
N GLY A 230 2.13 -42.25 10.07
CA GLY A 230 2.15 -42.87 8.75
C GLY A 230 2.37 -41.87 7.59
N ALA A 231 2.70 -40.62 7.89
CA ALA A 231 3.02 -39.61 6.89
C ALA A 231 4.22 -40.01 6.03
N PHE A 232 5.24 -40.60 6.65
CA PHE A 232 6.44 -41.10 5.96
C PHE A 232 6.12 -42.12 4.87
N LEU A 233 5.19 -43.05 5.12
CA LEU A 233 4.76 -44.06 4.14
C LEU A 233 4.04 -43.48 2.92
N LYS A 234 3.47 -42.27 3.09
CA LYS A 234 2.77 -41.53 2.02
C LYS A 234 3.67 -40.50 1.31
N GLY A 235 4.96 -40.46 1.66
CA GLY A 235 5.88 -39.42 1.17
C GLY A 235 5.53 -38.01 1.64
N LEU A 236 4.82 -37.89 2.76
CA LEU A 236 4.38 -36.64 3.35
C LEU A 236 5.21 -36.29 4.58
N ASN A 237 5.24 -34.99 4.92
CA ASN A 237 5.89 -34.49 6.14
C ASN A 237 4.89 -33.58 6.89
N ASN A 238 4.48 -34.00 8.09
CA ASN A 238 3.56 -33.26 8.96
C ASN A 238 4.17 -31.99 9.58
N TRP A 239 5.49 -31.85 9.49
CA TRP A 239 6.23 -30.73 10.09
C TRP A 239 6.68 -29.68 9.07
N VAL A 240 6.27 -29.80 7.81
CA VAL A 240 6.67 -28.92 6.71
C VAL A 240 6.40 -27.45 7.02
N TRP A 241 5.31 -27.15 7.71
CA TRP A 241 4.91 -25.81 8.11
C TRP A 241 5.87 -25.15 9.13
N LEU A 242 6.63 -25.95 9.88
CA LEU A 242 7.67 -25.50 10.82
C LEU A 242 9.06 -25.57 10.18
N GLU A 243 9.33 -26.61 9.41
CA GLU A 243 10.63 -26.84 8.78
C GLU A 243 10.92 -25.86 7.65
N LEU A 244 9.91 -25.47 6.85
CA LEU A 244 10.11 -24.50 5.77
C LEU A 244 10.54 -23.11 6.29
N PRO A 245 9.83 -22.48 7.27
CA PRO A 245 10.28 -21.22 7.84
C PRO A 245 11.68 -21.33 8.47
N ARG A 246 11.93 -22.42 9.21
CA ARG A 246 13.23 -22.64 9.83
C ARG A 246 14.35 -22.80 8.81
N GLY A 247 14.13 -23.63 7.78
CA GLY A 247 15.09 -23.84 6.70
C GLY A 247 15.39 -22.55 5.94
N TYR A 248 14.35 -21.76 5.65
CA TYR A 248 14.51 -20.44 5.04
C TYR A 248 15.35 -19.51 5.93
N MET A 249 15.00 -19.35 7.20
CA MET A 249 15.72 -18.45 8.12
C MET A 249 17.18 -18.86 8.28
N GLN A 250 17.46 -20.17 8.38
CA GLN A 250 18.81 -20.69 8.47
C GLN A 250 19.61 -20.38 7.20
N THR A 251 19.05 -20.68 6.03
CA THR A 251 19.69 -20.46 4.74
C THR A 251 19.92 -18.96 4.47
N LYS A 252 18.92 -18.13 4.81
CA LYS A 252 19.02 -16.66 4.67
C LYS A 252 20.12 -16.10 5.58
N ALA A 253 20.20 -16.53 6.83
CA ALA A 253 21.26 -16.09 7.72
C ALA A 253 22.65 -16.52 7.25
N GLN A 254 22.81 -17.73 6.70
CA GLN A 254 24.05 -18.16 6.06
C GLN A 254 24.44 -17.27 4.88
N PHE A 255 23.46 -16.94 4.04
CA PHE A 255 23.65 -16.01 2.91
C PHE A 255 24.16 -14.64 3.36
N GLU A 256 23.52 -14.04 4.38
CA GLU A 256 23.88 -12.72 4.90
C GLU A 256 25.24 -12.70 5.64
N LEU A 257 25.66 -13.86 6.17
CA LEU A 257 27.00 -14.05 6.75
C LEU A 257 28.09 -14.34 5.70
N GLY A 258 27.71 -14.43 4.42
CA GLY A 258 28.65 -14.64 3.30
C GLY A 258 28.93 -16.10 2.94
N ASP A 259 28.28 -17.07 3.57
CA ASP A 259 28.40 -18.49 3.23
C ASP A 259 27.50 -18.83 2.02
N ILE A 260 27.91 -18.34 0.85
CA ILE A 260 27.12 -18.39 -0.38
C ILE A 260 26.87 -19.82 -0.85
N ASP A 261 27.83 -20.72 -0.69
CA ASP A 261 27.69 -22.09 -1.16
C ASP A 261 26.69 -22.90 -0.35
N ARG A 262 26.74 -22.77 1.00
CA ARG A 262 25.71 -23.38 1.85
C ARG A 262 24.34 -22.76 1.62
N ALA A 263 24.28 -21.44 1.44
CA ALA A 263 23.02 -20.74 1.15
C ALA A 263 22.42 -21.22 -0.19
N ARG A 264 23.25 -21.34 -1.25
CA ARG A 264 22.80 -21.87 -2.55
C ARG A 264 22.20 -23.27 -2.41
N ALA A 265 22.95 -24.18 -1.79
CA ALA A 265 22.49 -25.55 -1.56
C ALA A 265 21.21 -25.60 -0.69
N GLY A 266 21.12 -24.75 0.33
CA GLY A 266 19.96 -24.64 1.19
C GLY A 266 18.70 -24.13 0.46
N PHE A 267 18.82 -23.08 -0.37
CA PHE A 267 17.72 -22.59 -1.18
C PHE A 267 17.29 -23.60 -2.25
N ASP A 268 18.24 -24.27 -2.92
CA ASP A 268 17.93 -25.30 -3.92
C ASP A 268 17.17 -26.47 -3.24
N LYS A 269 17.60 -26.91 -2.05
CA LYS A 269 16.89 -27.93 -1.26
C LYS A 269 15.48 -27.49 -0.86
N LEU A 270 15.27 -26.21 -0.53
CA LEU A 270 13.93 -25.69 -0.23
C LEU A 270 13.04 -25.68 -1.49
N LEU A 271 13.59 -25.34 -2.65
CA LEU A 271 12.86 -25.35 -3.91
C LEU A 271 12.43 -26.75 -4.35
N ASP A 272 13.12 -27.80 -3.90
CA ASP A 272 12.77 -29.20 -4.15
C ASP A 272 11.61 -29.69 -3.26
N VAL A 273 11.19 -28.93 -2.23
CA VAL A 273 10.07 -29.30 -1.37
C VAL A 273 8.74 -29.01 -2.07
N PRO A 274 7.92 -30.05 -2.39
CA PRO A 274 6.68 -29.85 -3.15
C PRO A 274 5.69 -28.86 -2.49
N GLN A 275 5.66 -28.85 -1.14
CA GLN A 275 4.75 -28.00 -0.37
C GLN A 275 5.22 -26.54 -0.27
N LEU A 276 6.43 -26.20 -0.73
CA LEU A 276 6.92 -24.81 -0.70
C LEU A 276 6.02 -23.88 -1.50
N ALA A 277 5.54 -24.32 -2.66
CA ALA A 277 4.69 -23.51 -3.52
C ALA A 277 3.35 -23.13 -2.86
N ALA A 278 2.83 -23.97 -1.97
CA ALA A 278 1.63 -23.69 -1.18
C ALA A 278 1.91 -22.71 0.00
N ASN A 279 3.18 -22.52 0.39
CA ASN A 279 3.59 -21.54 1.38
C ASN A 279 4.06 -20.26 0.66
N GLY A 280 3.12 -19.48 0.17
CA GLY A 280 3.40 -18.33 -0.70
C GLY A 280 4.33 -17.30 -0.07
N GLU A 281 4.29 -17.09 1.26
CA GLU A 281 5.20 -16.17 1.95
C GLU A 281 6.67 -16.60 1.81
N ILE A 282 6.97 -17.84 2.13
CA ILE A 282 8.34 -18.34 2.05
C ILE A 282 8.78 -18.56 0.63
N TYR A 283 7.85 -18.95 -0.24
CA TYR A 283 8.15 -19.27 -1.64
C TYR A 283 8.72 -18.07 -2.41
N TRP A 284 8.08 -16.90 -2.33
CA TRP A 284 8.63 -15.73 -3.01
C TRP A 284 9.97 -15.28 -2.42
N MET A 285 10.18 -15.42 -1.10
CA MET A 285 11.44 -15.06 -0.45
C MET A 285 12.58 -15.99 -0.90
N VAL A 286 12.36 -17.30 -0.94
CA VAL A 286 13.34 -18.29 -1.44
C VAL A 286 13.70 -17.99 -2.89
N LEU A 287 12.69 -17.74 -3.75
CA LEU A 287 12.91 -17.39 -5.16
C LEU A 287 13.71 -16.09 -5.28
N SER A 288 13.40 -15.06 -4.51
CA SER A 288 14.10 -13.77 -4.55
C SER A 288 15.56 -13.90 -4.10
N ASP A 289 15.83 -14.58 -2.99
CA ASP A 289 17.19 -14.77 -2.50
C ASP A 289 18.01 -15.68 -3.42
N ARG A 290 17.38 -16.70 -4.00
CA ARG A 290 18.04 -17.57 -5.00
C ARG A 290 18.35 -16.82 -6.29
N ALA A 291 17.46 -15.88 -6.69
CA ALA A 291 17.72 -14.97 -7.81
C ALA A 291 18.92 -14.08 -7.53
N LEU A 292 19.05 -13.56 -6.30
CA LEU A 292 20.18 -12.72 -5.92
C LEU A 292 21.51 -13.48 -5.99
N ILE A 293 21.54 -14.76 -5.60
CA ILE A 293 22.73 -15.63 -5.76
C ILE A 293 23.03 -15.83 -7.26
N ALA A 294 22.04 -16.15 -8.08
CA ALA A 294 22.24 -16.33 -9.51
C ALA A 294 22.80 -15.06 -10.18
N SER A 295 22.32 -13.88 -9.77
CA SER A 295 22.85 -12.61 -10.25
C SER A 295 24.30 -12.37 -9.84
N LYS A 296 24.69 -12.75 -8.60
CA LYS A 296 26.09 -12.70 -8.14
C LYS A 296 26.98 -13.69 -8.89
N ASP A 297 26.45 -14.84 -9.27
CA ASP A 297 27.15 -15.84 -10.09
C ASP A 297 27.28 -15.41 -11.58
N GLY A 298 26.66 -14.29 -11.98
CA GLY A 298 26.66 -13.80 -13.37
C GLY A 298 25.61 -14.45 -14.26
N ASP A 299 24.74 -15.31 -13.74
CA ASP A 299 23.65 -15.96 -14.47
C ASP A 299 22.39 -15.06 -14.40
N ASP A 300 22.45 -13.95 -15.16
CA ASP A 300 21.36 -12.97 -15.21
C ASP A 300 20.05 -13.60 -15.74
N ALA A 301 20.14 -14.58 -16.65
CA ALA A 301 18.94 -15.24 -17.20
C ALA A 301 18.19 -16.04 -16.14
N LYS A 302 18.91 -16.82 -15.33
CA LYS A 302 18.35 -17.56 -14.20
C LYS A 302 17.83 -16.64 -13.11
N ALA A 303 18.55 -15.56 -12.81
CA ALA A 303 18.11 -14.55 -11.85
C ALA A 303 16.77 -13.91 -12.27
N ILE A 304 16.64 -13.49 -13.54
CA ILE A 304 15.39 -12.93 -14.09
C ILE A 304 14.26 -13.95 -13.98
N ALA A 305 14.49 -15.22 -14.30
CA ALA A 305 13.49 -16.27 -14.22
C ALA A 305 12.97 -16.47 -12.77
N PHE A 306 13.86 -16.47 -11.79
CA PHE A 306 13.49 -16.57 -10.39
C PHE A 306 12.75 -15.33 -9.87
N TYR A 307 13.23 -14.12 -10.19
CA TYR A 307 12.51 -12.89 -9.79
C TYR A 307 11.11 -12.80 -10.41
N ARG A 308 10.94 -13.19 -11.66
CA ARG A 308 9.60 -13.24 -12.29
C ARG A 308 8.66 -14.18 -11.53
N LYS A 309 9.11 -15.39 -11.21
CA LYS A 309 8.34 -16.33 -10.40
C LYS A 309 8.00 -15.75 -9.01
N ALA A 310 8.96 -15.06 -8.37
CA ALA A 310 8.71 -14.39 -7.08
C ALA A 310 7.62 -13.33 -7.20
N LEU A 311 7.68 -12.49 -8.23
CA LEU A 311 6.67 -11.47 -8.49
C LEU A 311 5.29 -12.06 -8.77
N ASP A 312 5.21 -13.17 -9.50
CA ASP A 312 3.92 -13.84 -9.76
C ASP A 312 3.28 -14.38 -8.46
N VAL A 313 4.09 -14.83 -7.49
CA VAL A 313 3.59 -15.21 -6.16
C VAL A 313 3.09 -13.98 -5.39
N ILE A 314 3.88 -12.91 -5.36
CA ILE A 314 3.53 -11.64 -4.69
C ILE A 314 2.23 -11.06 -5.26
N GLU A 315 2.09 -11.02 -6.59
CA GLU A 315 0.89 -10.48 -7.25
C GLU A 315 -0.37 -11.33 -6.97
N ARG A 316 -0.25 -12.66 -6.91
CA ARG A 316 -1.38 -13.52 -6.51
C ARG A 316 -1.83 -13.23 -5.08
N GLN A 317 -0.90 -13.06 -4.15
CA GLN A 317 -1.24 -12.71 -2.75
C GLN A 317 -1.88 -11.32 -2.68
N ARG A 318 -1.32 -10.34 -3.41
CA ARG A 318 -1.86 -8.99 -3.50
C ARG A 318 -3.29 -8.96 -4.04
N ALA A 319 -3.61 -9.83 -5.00
CA ALA A 319 -4.94 -9.92 -5.59
C ALA A 319 -6.02 -10.32 -4.56
N SER A 320 -5.64 -10.96 -3.45
CA SER A 320 -6.55 -11.32 -2.36
C SER A 320 -6.78 -10.21 -1.33
N ILE A 321 -6.23 -9.00 -1.53
CA ILE A 321 -6.37 -7.88 -0.60
C ILE A 321 -7.49 -6.95 -1.07
N ASN A 322 -8.46 -6.67 -0.18
CA ASN A 322 -9.68 -5.96 -0.53
C ASN A 322 -9.56 -4.43 -0.46
N THR A 323 -8.64 -3.89 0.35
CA THR A 323 -8.52 -2.44 0.55
C THR A 323 -7.30 -1.87 -0.13
N GLU A 324 -7.43 -0.63 -0.62
CA GLU A 324 -6.32 0.10 -1.25
C GLU A 324 -5.13 0.28 -0.29
N ALA A 325 -5.40 0.74 0.94
CA ALA A 325 -4.36 0.97 1.94
C ALA A 325 -3.57 -0.32 2.26
N ASN A 326 -4.26 -1.46 2.38
CA ASN A 326 -3.63 -2.73 2.64
C ASN A 326 -2.84 -3.25 1.42
N LYS A 327 -3.31 -3.03 0.19
CA LYS A 327 -2.55 -3.34 -1.04
C LYS A 327 -1.26 -2.54 -1.11
N ILE A 328 -1.31 -1.25 -0.78
CA ILE A 328 -0.14 -0.37 -0.71
C ILE A 328 0.84 -0.87 0.36
N GLY A 329 0.35 -1.13 1.57
CA GLY A 329 1.17 -1.64 2.67
C GLY A 329 1.82 -2.99 2.35
N PHE A 330 1.08 -3.91 1.75
CA PHE A 330 1.57 -5.23 1.36
C PHE A 330 2.73 -5.19 0.37
N ILE A 331 2.67 -4.28 -0.60
CA ILE A 331 3.72 -4.14 -1.62
C ILE A 331 4.96 -3.46 -1.05
N GLY A 332 4.81 -2.59 -0.04
CA GLY A 332 5.89 -1.73 0.44
C GLY A 332 7.17 -2.44 0.84
N ASP A 333 7.07 -3.58 1.51
CA ASP A 333 8.22 -4.40 1.92
C ASP A 333 8.76 -5.32 0.81
N LYS A 334 8.06 -5.41 -0.32
CA LYS A 334 8.39 -6.26 -1.47
C LYS A 334 8.95 -5.49 -2.66
N GLN A 335 9.02 -4.16 -2.55
CA GLN A 335 9.57 -3.28 -3.60
C GLN A 335 10.96 -3.66 -4.07
N ASP A 336 11.80 -4.16 -3.16
CA ASP A 336 13.15 -4.63 -3.50
C ASP A 336 13.17 -5.71 -4.59
N VAL A 337 12.16 -6.59 -4.65
CA VAL A 337 12.08 -7.66 -5.67
C VAL A 337 11.86 -7.04 -7.05
N TYR A 338 10.92 -6.07 -7.14
CA TYR A 338 10.69 -5.32 -8.38
C TYR A 338 11.94 -4.55 -8.79
N ALA A 339 12.55 -3.83 -7.85
CA ALA A 339 13.69 -2.99 -8.10
C ALA A 339 14.91 -3.79 -8.61
N ARG A 340 15.18 -4.95 -8.02
CA ARG A 340 16.26 -5.85 -8.46
C ARG A 340 16.00 -6.43 -9.85
N LEU A 341 14.76 -6.81 -10.14
CA LEU A 341 14.41 -7.29 -11.47
C LEU A 341 14.53 -6.18 -12.52
N VAL A 342 14.05 -4.97 -12.22
CA VAL A 342 14.21 -3.81 -13.10
C VAL A 342 15.70 -3.54 -13.39
N ALA A 343 16.55 -3.56 -12.36
CA ALA A 343 17.99 -3.37 -12.50
C ALA A 343 18.62 -4.39 -13.48
N LEU A 344 18.25 -5.66 -13.34
CA LEU A 344 18.74 -6.73 -14.23
C LEU A 344 18.22 -6.59 -15.66
N LEU A 345 16.97 -6.20 -15.83
CA LEU A 345 16.37 -5.99 -17.14
C LEU A 345 17.01 -4.80 -17.86
N PHE A 346 17.35 -3.72 -17.15
CA PHE A 346 18.15 -2.61 -17.69
C PHE A 346 19.57 -3.05 -18.05
N LYS A 347 20.24 -3.80 -17.16
CA LYS A 347 21.58 -4.36 -17.43
C LYS A 347 21.60 -5.20 -18.72
N THR A 348 20.52 -5.93 -18.98
CA THR A 348 20.38 -6.80 -20.15
C THR A 348 19.65 -6.16 -21.33
N SER A 349 19.41 -4.84 -21.28
CA SER A 349 18.73 -4.04 -22.32
C SER A 349 17.31 -4.54 -22.68
N LYS A 350 16.62 -5.20 -21.76
CA LYS A 350 15.24 -5.69 -21.92
C LYS A 350 14.25 -4.62 -21.44
N PHE A 351 14.21 -3.49 -22.15
CA PHE A 351 13.45 -2.31 -21.69
C PHE A 351 11.93 -2.51 -21.68
N SER A 352 11.38 -3.25 -22.65
CA SER A 352 9.95 -3.58 -22.66
C SER A 352 9.54 -4.37 -21.41
N ASP A 353 10.30 -5.42 -21.09
CA ASP A 353 10.10 -6.20 -19.87
C ASP A 353 10.26 -5.35 -18.60
N ALA A 354 11.27 -4.45 -18.59
CA ALA A 354 11.50 -3.54 -17.46
C ALA A 354 10.32 -2.59 -17.24
N PHE A 355 9.75 -2.04 -18.32
CA PHE A 355 8.58 -1.18 -18.26
C PHE A 355 7.37 -1.89 -17.63
N GLU A 356 7.09 -3.12 -18.04
CA GLU A 356 6.00 -3.91 -17.49
C GLU A 356 6.18 -4.14 -15.98
N VAL A 357 7.41 -4.46 -15.54
CA VAL A 357 7.72 -4.63 -14.11
C VAL A 357 7.58 -3.31 -13.35
N ILE A 358 8.00 -2.19 -13.92
CA ILE A 358 7.85 -0.85 -13.33
C ILE A 358 6.36 -0.52 -13.16
N GLU A 359 5.53 -0.75 -14.18
CA GLU A 359 4.09 -0.50 -14.09
C GLU A 359 3.39 -1.40 -13.06
N ARG A 360 3.85 -2.64 -12.90
CA ARG A 360 3.38 -3.54 -11.83
C ARG A 360 3.76 -3.04 -10.43
N ALA A 361 4.86 -2.30 -10.31
CA ALA A 361 5.33 -1.73 -9.04
C ALA A 361 4.64 -0.41 -8.67
N LYS A 362 4.08 0.34 -9.65
CA LYS A 362 3.59 1.72 -9.49
C LYS A 362 2.08 1.81 -9.42
N SER A 363 1.57 2.69 -8.53
CA SER A 363 0.17 3.16 -8.46
C SER A 363 -0.89 2.10 -8.75
N ARG A 364 -0.57 0.85 -8.44
CA ARG A 364 -1.35 -0.32 -8.79
C ARG A 364 -2.72 -0.31 -8.11
N ALA A 365 -2.78 0.21 -6.88
CA ALA A 365 -4.02 0.31 -6.14
C ALA A 365 -5.00 1.29 -6.82
N LEU A 366 -4.52 2.41 -7.37
CA LEU A 366 -5.34 3.32 -8.14
C LEU A 366 -5.85 2.69 -9.44
N VAL A 367 -4.99 1.98 -10.17
CA VAL A 367 -5.37 1.28 -11.42
C VAL A 367 -6.47 0.25 -11.16
N ASP A 368 -6.33 -0.54 -10.10
CA ASP A 368 -7.34 -1.53 -9.69
C ASP A 368 -8.67 -0.86 -9.32
N LEU A 369 -8.63 0.30 -8.63
CA LEU A 369 -9.83 1.09 -8.28
C LEU A 369 -10.53 1.65 -9.53
N LEU A 370 -9.77 2.24 -10.46
CA LEU A 370 -10.32 2.79 -11.70
C LEU A 370 -10.92 1.68 -12.58
N ALA A 371 -10.26 0.53 -12.64
CA ALA A 371 -10.76 -0.62 -13.38
C ALA A 371 -12.06 -1.19 -12.79
N SER A 372 -12.15 -1.30 -11.47
CA SER A 372 -13.38 -1.74 -10.81
C SER A 372 -14.55 -0.80 -11.11
N LYS A 373 -14.31 0.52 -11.13
CA LYS A 373 -15.34 1.51 -11.48
C LYS A 373 -15.81 1.39 -12.94
N SER A 374 -14.91 1.10 -13.87
CA SER A 374 -15.25 0.96 -15.29
C SER A 374 -16.02 -0.32 -15.61
N SER A 375 -15.77 -1.40 -14.85
CA SER A 375 -16.49 -2.68 -15.00
C SER A 375 -17.87 -2.67 -14.33
N PHE A 376 -18.11 -1.77 -13.37
CA PHE A 376 -19.36 -1.64 -12.62
C PHE A 376 -20.14 -0.36 -12.95
N ALA A 377 -19.96 0.27 -14.10
CA ALA A 377 -20.76 1.41 -14.51
C ALA A 377 -22.21 0.96 -14.81
N PRO A 378 -23.13 0.89 -13.83
CA PRO A 378 -24.54 0.64 -14.09
C PRO A 378 -25.22 1.94 -14.52
N PRO A 379 -26.32 1.85 -15.28
CA PRO A 379 -27.13 3.02 -15.58
C PRO A 379 -27.63 3.66 -14.28
N ARG A 380 -27.85 4.93 -14.29
CA ARG A 380 -28.30 5.91 -13.28
C ARG A 380 -29.11 5.45 -12.04
N ALA A 381 -29.53 4.18 -11.92
CA ALA A 381 -30.42 3.65 -10.87
C ALA A 381 -29.72 3.14 -9.59
N ALA A 382 -28.40 2.93 -9.58
CA ALA A 382 -27.71 2.32 -8.44
C ALA A 382 -26.97 3.36 -7.57
N ARG A 383 -27.66 4.43 -7.19
CA ARG A 383 -27.09 5.49 -6.30
C ARG A 383 -26.92 5.06 -4.84
N GLU A 384 -27.66 4.06 -4.39
CA GLU A 384 -27.68 3.62 -2.97
C GLU A 384 -26.58 2.62 -2.61
N GLU A 385 -26.12 1.78 -3.55
CA GLU A 385 -25.06 0.78 -3.29
C GLU A 385 -23.63 1.33 -3.28
N LYS A 386 -23.40 2.56 -3.78
CA LYS A 386 -22.07 3.19 -3.81
C LYS A 386 -21.55 3.64 -2.44
N LEU A 387 -22.40 3.74 -1.45
CA LEU A 387 -22.02 4.17 -0.09
C LEU A 387 -21.04 3.20 0.61
N ASP A 388 -21.10 1.91 0.31
CA ASP A 388 -20.37 0.88 1.05
C ASP A 388 -18.83 0.90 0.84
N ILE A 389 -18.35 1.08 -0.40
CA ILE A 389 -16.88 1.06 -0.68
C ILE A 389 -16.19 2.25 -0.01
N VAL A 390 -16.87 3.35 0.04
CA VAL A 390 -16.35 4.59 0.60
C VAL A 390 -16.47 4.60 2.11
N GLU A 391 -17.52 4.01 2.64
CA GLU A 391 -17.64 3.80 4.06
C GLU A 391 -16.51 2.90 4.57
N ILE A 392 -16.10 1.90 3.79
CA ILE A 392 -14.94 1.04 4.08
C ILE A 392 -13.63 1.84 4.04
N LEU A 393 -13.41 2.65 3.00
CA LEU A 393 -12.21 3.50 2.90
C LEU A 393 -12.23 4.60 3.99
N GLY A 394 -13.40 5.18 4.27
CA GLY A 394 -13.59 6.18 5.31
C GLY A 394 -13.55 5.61 6.74
N GLN A 395 -13.99 4.37 6.96
CA GLN A 395 -13.88 3.68 8.25
C GLN A 395 -12.43 3.26 8.51
N GLN A 396 -11.68 2.83 7.48
CA GLN A 396 -10.26 2.56 7.61
C GLN A 396 -9.50 3.82 8.00
N GLY A 397 -9.76 4.95 7.36
CA GLY A 397 -9.17 6.24 7.72
C GLY A 397 -9.58 6.73 9.11
N ARG A 398 -10.81 6.46 9.54
CA ARG A 398 -11.31 6.77 10.93
C ARG A 398 -10.73 5.80 11.95
N TYR A 399 -10.54 4.54 11.59
CA TYR A 399 -9.89 3.53 12.43
C TYR A 399 -8.40 3.86 12.62
N ASP A 400 -7.71 4.22 11.55
CA ASP A 400 -6.30 4.64 11.59
C ASP A 400 -6.12 5.99 12.33
N ALA A 401 -7.04 6.93 12.17
CA ALA A 401 -7.05 8.20 12.91
C ALA A 401 -7.41 8.00 14.39
N ALA A 402 -8.35 7.10 14.69
CA ALA A 402 -8.71 6.75 16.07
C ALA A 402 -7.57 5.99 16.77
N LEU A 403 -6.85 5.11 16.06
CA LEU A 403 -5.65 4.44 16.57
C LEU A 403 -4.49 5.43 16.77
N GLY A 404 -4.32 6.41 15.89
CA GLY A 404 -3.35 7.49 16.05
C GLY A 404 -3.66 8.37 17.28
N GLN A 405 -4.92 8.73 17.49
CA GLN A 405 -5.37 9.48 18.67
C GLN A 405 -5.38 8.63 19.95
N GLN A 406 -5.68 7.33 19.86
CA GLN A 406 -5.59 6.41 21.00
C GLN A 406 -4.15 6.13 21.40
N SER A 407 -3.19 6.08 20.49
CA SER A 407 -1.77 5.97 20.85
C SER A 407 -1.26 7.19 21.62
N GLU A 408 -1.74 8.41 21.31
CA GLU A 408 -1.50 9.59 22.15
C GLU A 408 -2.32 9.58 23.46
N ALA A 409 -3.57 9.12 23.43
CA ALA A 409 -4.42 9.01 24.59
C ALA A 409 -4.02 7.86 25.52
N VAL A 410 -3.53 6.75 24.98
CA VAL A 410 -2.97 5.62 25.77
C VAL A 410 -1.65 6.03 26.41
N LEU A 411 -0.81 6.81 25.75
CA LEU A 411 0.37 7.43 26.38
C LEU A 411 -0.01 8.40 27.52
N ARG A 412 -1.20 9.03 27.45
CA ARG A 412 -1.74 9.89 28.53
C ARG A 412 -2.56 9.12 29.57
N SER A 413 -3.14 7.96 29.24
CA SER A 413 -4.02 7.17 30.14
C SER A 413 -3.30 6.14 30.99
N PHE A 414 -2.00 5.92 30.81
CA PHE A 414 -1.17 5.30 31.86
C PHE A 414 -1.11 6.15 33.15
N ALA A 415 -1.76 7.33 33.14
CA ALA A 415 -1.91 8.24 34.29
C ALA A 415 -3.31 8.25 34.95
N GLY A 416 -4.32 7.44 34.55
CA GLY A 416 -5.61 7.43 35.24
C GLY A 416 -6.75 6.81 34.46
N GLY A 417 -7.37 5.84 35.08
CA GLY A 417 -8.30 4.87 34.53
C GLY A 417 -9.62 5.40 33.96
N ASN A 418 -10.17 4.57 33.15
CA ASN A 418 -11.52 4.18 32.71
C ASN A 418 -11.58 4.04 31.19
N ALA A 419 -11.76 2.80 30.72
CA ALA A 419 -11.93 2.46 29.31
C ALA A 419 -13.36 2.76 28.82
N PRO A 420 -13.56 3.32 27.62
CA PRO A 420 -14.86 3.43 26.98
C PRO A 420 -15.28 2.12 26.30
N ARG A 421 -16.58 1.82 26.40
CA ARG A 421 -17.22 0.65 25.78
C ARG A 421 -17.25 0.75 24.25
N GLU A 422 -16.88 -0.35 23.59
CA GLU A 422 -16.97 -0.56 22.15
C GLU A 422 -18.41 -0.52 21.63
N ASN A 423 -18.63 0.27 20.59
CA ASN A 423 -19.76 0.12 19.67
C ASN A 423 -19.29 -0.64 18.44
N THR A 424 -19.57 -1.92 18.37
CA THR A 424 -19.35 -2.77 17.20
C THR A 424 -20.42 -2.50 16.14
N LEU A 425 -20.07 -1.81 15.08
CA LEU A 425 -20.87 -1.73 13.86
C LEU A 425 -20.58 -2.95 12.96
N LYS A 426 -21.63 -3.71 12.68
CA LYS A 426 -21.61 -4.85 11.76
C LYS A 426 -21.74 -4.36 10.33
N LEU A 427 -20.82 -4.72 9.47
CA LEU A 427 -20.95 -4.61 8.01
C LEU A 427 -20.70 -5.98 7.37
N ALA A 428 -21.75 -6.55 6.80
CA ALA A 428 -21.64 -7.67 5.86
C ALA A 428 -21.60 -7.10 4.44
N LEU A 429 -20.49 -7.29 3.73
CA LEU A 429 -20.35 -6.90 2.32
C LEU A 429 -21.11 -7.89 1.42
N PRO A 430 -21.82 -7.42 0.37
CA PRO A 430 -22.33 -8.28 -0.67
C PRO A 430 -21.20 -9.09 -1.33
N ALA A 431 -21.43 -10.37 -1.61
CA ALA A 431 -20.43 -11.27 -2.19
C ALA A 431 -19.85 -10.78 -3.52
N GLU A 432 -20.55 -9.92 -4.23
CA GLU A 432 -20.16 -9.32 -5.52
C GLU A 432 -19.10 -8.22 -5.38
N LEU A 433 -18.96 -7.60 -4.20
CA LEU A 433 -17.92 -6.59 -3.90
C LEU A 433 -16.62 -7.22 -3.35
N GLN A 434 -16.60 -8.54 -3.12
CA GLN A 434 -15.44 -9.25 -2.58
C GLN A 434 -14.32 -9.48 -3.61
N SER A 435 -14.55 -9.22 -4.89
CA SER A 435 -13.53 -9.28 -5.93
C SER A 435 -13.23 -7.90 -6.50
N LEU A 436 -12.44 -7.10 -5.78
CA LEU A 436 -11.71 -6.01 -6.44
C LEU A 436 -10.82 -6.65 -7.51
N VAL A 437 -11.21 -6.44 -8.77
CA VAL A 437 -10.52 -7.01 -9.93
C VAL A 437 -9.07 -6.54 -9.89
N SER A 438 -8.13 -7.47 -9.68
CA SER A 438 -6.72 -7.19 -9.90
C SER A 438 -6.49 -7.18 -11.40
N VAL A 439 -6.35 -5.99 -11.98
CA VAL A 439 -6.11 -5.81 -13.41
C VAL A 439 -4.65 -6.01 -13.72
N SER A 440 -4.30 -6.64 -14.85
CA SER A 440 -2.91 -6.70 -15.32
C SER A 440 -2.38 -5.28 -15.63
N ALA A 441 -1.12 -4.97 -15.30
CA ALA A 441 -0.45 -3.76 -15.78
C ALA A 441 -0.47 -3.76 -17.31
N LEU A 442 -0.53 -2.58 -17.91
CA LEU A 442 -0.45 -2.48 -19.35
C LEU A 442 0.97 -2.80 -19.83
N THR A 443 1.06 -3.52 -20.91
CA THR A 443 2.30 -3.76 -21.64
C THR A 443 2.77 -2.49 -22.36
N GLU A 444 4.04 -2.43 -22.71
CA GLU A 444 4.58 -1.36 -23.55
C GLU A 444 3.73 -1.13 -24.81
N ALA A 445 3.42 -2.21 -25.53
CA ALA A 445 2.65 -2.13 -26.78
C ALA A 445 1.21 -1.58 -26.57
N GLU A 446 0.59 -1.84 -25.43
CA GLU A 446 -0.71 -1.26 -25.08
C GLU A 446 -0.59 0.23 -24.78
N ILE A 447 0.47 0.66 -24.07
CA ILE A 447 0.74 2.09 -23.84
C ILE A 447 1.01 2.81 -25.14
N GLN A 448 1.82 2.26 -26.03
CA GLN A 448 2.13 2.84 -27.33
C GLN A 448 0.87 3.10 -28.17
N LYS A 449 -0.14 2.23 -28.08
CA LYS A 449 -1.43 2.41 -28.74
C LYS A 449 -2.24 3.58 -28.15
N LEU A 450 -2.06 3.90 -26.88
CA LEU A 450 -2.77 4.97 -26.18
C LEU A 450 -2.10 6.34 -26.35
N LEU A 451 -0.79 6.36 -26.67
CA LEU A 451 -0.06 7.60 -26.91
C LEU A 451 -0.42 8.21 -28.28
N SER A 452 -0.55 9.53 -28.32
CA SER A 452 -0.68 10.24 -29.57
C SER A 452 0.69 10.38 -30.28
N PRO A 453 0.74 10.60 -31.61
CA PRO A 453 2.03 10.69 -32.33
C PRO A 453 2.92 11.84 -31.84
N ASP A 454 2.36 12.90 -31.27
CA ASP A 454 3.06 14.06 -30.75
C ASP A 454 3.30 14.00 -29.23
N GLU A 455 3.12 12.81 -28.63
CA GLU A 455 3.29 12.58 -27.20
C GLU A 455 4.41 11.59 -26.90
N ALA A 456 5.29 11.92 -25.96
CA ALA A 456 6.22 11.03 -25.32
C ALA A 456 5.84 10.81 -23.85
N LEU A 457 6.06 9.61 -23.36
CA LEU A 457 5.95 9.24 -21.95
C LEU A 457 7.35 9.09 -21.36
N LEU A 458 7.65 9.83 -20.29
CA LEU A 458 8.87 9.71 -19.51
C LEU A 458 8.56 9.10 -18.15
N SER A 459 9.00 7.87 -17.93
CA SER A 459 8.77 7.15 -16.68
C SER A 459 10.07 7.01 -15.90
N TYR A 460 10.04 7.34 -14.60
CA TYR A 460 11.15 7.17 -13.67
C TYR A 460 10.86 6.05 -12.68
N PHE A 461 11.89 5.29 -12.31
CA PHE A 461 11.82 4.28 -11.27
C PHE A 461 13.11 4.25 -10.46
N ALA A 462 13.02 4.44 -9.13
CA ALA A 462 14.17 4.48 -8.24
C ALA A 462 14.47 3.10 -7.62
N ASN A 463 15.76 2.80 -7.46
CA ASN A 463 16.27 1.66 -6.72
C ASN A 463 17.57 2.06 -5.98
N GLY A 464 17.46 2.39 -4.71
CA GLY A 464 18.59 2.89 -3.92
C GLY A 464 19.20 4.14 -4.56
N ASN A 465 20.49 4.09 -4.87
CA ASN A 465 21.21 5.19 -5.50
C ASN A 465 21.08 5.20 -7.04
N SER A 466 20.24 4.37 -7.63
CA SER A 466 19.98 4.34 -9.06
C SER A 466 18.56 4.82 -9.37
N MET A 467 18.42 5.58 -10.46
CA MET A 467 17.15 5.94 -11.07
C MET A 467 17.14 5.41 -12.49
N TYR A 468 16.11 4.69 -12.84
CA TYR A 468 15.87 4.22 -14.20
C TYR A 468 14.89 5.17 -14.88
N ALA A 469 15.32 5.76 -16.01
CA ALA A 469 14.48 6.64 -16.82
C ALA A 469 14.15 5.92 -18.13
N MET A 470 12.88 5.94 -18.52
CA MET A 470 12.40 5.36 -19.77
C MET A 470 11.60 6.38 -20.56
N VAL A 471 11.93 6.50 -21.84
CA VAL A 471 11.12 7.28 -22.80
C VAL A 471 10.40 6.30 -23.69
N ILE A 472 9.08 6.41 -23.75
CA ILE A 472 8.20 5.61 -24.59
C ILE A 472 7.44 6.56 -25.50
N THR A 473 7.55 6.32 -26.79
CA THR A 473 6.77 7.00 -27.84
C THR A 473 5.87 5.98 -28.53
N LYS A 474 5.07 6.41 -29.46
CA LYS A 474 4.22 5.50 -30.24
C LYS A 474 5.02 4.40 -30.95
N ASP A 475 6.26 4.69 -31.33
CA ASP A 475 7.06 3.84 -32.22
C ASP A 475 8.39 3.36 -31.61
N SER A 476 8.75 3.83 -30.44
CA SER A 476 10.04 3.50 -29.83
C SER A 476 10.02 3.51 -28.32
N THR A 477 10.95 2.73 -27.73
CA THR A 477 11.23 2.72 -26.30
C THR A 477 12.74 2.80 -26.09
N PHE A 478 13.14 3.67 -25.17
CA PHE A 478 14.53 3.85 -24.76
C PHE A 478 14.60 3.87 -23.23
N GLY A 479 15.65 3.28 -22.67
CA GLY A 479 15.86 3.26 -21.23
C GLY A 479 17.31 3.54 -20.87
N THR A 480 17.53 4.24 -19.77
CA THR A 480 18.88 4.49 -19.21
C THR A 480 18.84 4.54 -17.68
N ALA A 481 19.99 4.22 -17.08
CA ALA A 481 20.19 4.36 -15.64
C ALA A 481 20.84 5.71 -15.33
N ILE A 482 20.36 6.36 -14.27
CA ILE A 482 20.81 7.67 -13.79
C ILE A 482 21.28 7.51 -12.34
N ASN A 483 22.36 8.17 -11.95
CA ASN A 483 22.78 8.22 -10.54
C ASN A 483 21.80 9.04 -9.73
N ALA A 484 21.13 8.43 -8.74
CA ALA A 484 20.17 9.06 -7.85
C ALA A 484 20.72 9.41 -6.45
N GLU A 485 22.03 9.24 -6.22
CA GLU A 485 22.66 9.56 -4.95
C GLU A 485 22.40 11.02 -4.56
N GLY A 486 21.86 11.26 -3.36
CA GLY A 486 21.55 12.59 -2.86
C GLY A 486 20.37 13.31 -3.55
N LEU A 487 19.70 12.71 -4.52
CA LEU A 487 18.63 13.33 -5.31
C LEU A 487 17.48 13.86 -4.44
N GLU A 488 17.07 13.09 -3.42
CA GLU A 488 16.03 13.54 -2.48
C GLU A 488 16.41 14.83 -1.77
N ASN A 489 17.66 14.93 -1.33
CA ASN A 489 18.17 16.14 -0.69
C ASN A 489 18.26 17.32 -1.66
N ASP A 490 18.59 17.06 -2.93
CA ASP A 490 18.67 18.09 -3.96
C ASP A 490 17.26 18.65 -4.25
N VAL A 491 16.24 17.79 -4.39
CA VAL A 491 14.85 18.21 -4.56
C VAL A 491 14.35 18.97 -3.33
N ARG A 492 14.66 18.50 -2.12
CA ARG A 492 14.28 19.18 -0.87
C ARG A 492 14.93 20.56 -0.77
N ARG A 493 16.21 20.69 -1.09
CA ARG A 493 16.94 21.99 -1.10
C ARG A 493 16.36 22.94 -2.15
N LEU A 494 16.07 22.47 -3.34
CA LEU A 494 15.43 23.27 -4.39
C LEU A 494 14.08 23.82 -3.88
N ARG A 495 13.23 22.99 -3.31
CA ARG A 495 11.94 23.42 -2.78
C ARG A 495 12.08 24.48 -1.67
N ALA A 496 13.01 24.27 -0.76
CA ALA A 496 13.31 25.26 0.30
C ALA A 496 13.81 26.60 -0.26
N SER A 497 14.62 26.56 -1.33
CA SER A 497 15.09 27.76 -2.02
C SER A 497 13.95 28.48 -2.77
N LEU A 498 13.08 27.73 -3.44
CA LEU A 498 11.88 28.27 -4.11
C LEU A 498 10.95 28.95 -3.09
N ALA A 499 10.62 28.29 -1.98
CA ALA A 499 9.76 28.85 -0.95
C ALA A 499 10.31 30.18 -0.36
N LYS A 500 11.63 30.32 -0.31
CA LYS A 500 12.31 31.55 0.14
C LYS A 500 12.60 32.54 -0.98
N ARG A 501 12.17 32.25 -2.21
CA ARG A 501 12.41 33.06 -3.41
C ARG A 501 13.91 33.35 -3.66
N LEU A 502 14.78 32.38 -3.30
CA LEU A 502 16.22 32.46 -3.53
C LEU A 502 16.56 32.11 -4.98
N PRO A 503 17.73 32.56 -5.52
CA PRO A 503 18.18 32.15 -6.84
C PRO A 503 18.27 30.62 -6.95
N VAL A 504 17.61 30.01 -7.94
CA VAL A 504 17.49 28.55 -8.10
C VAL A 504 17.99 28.01 -9.43
N GLU A 505 18.45 28.88 -10.32
CA GLU A 505 18.83 28.52 -11.70
C GLU A 505 19.89 27.43 -11.75
N THR A 506 20.94 27.52 -10.91
CA THR A 506 21.99 26.51 -10.82
C THR A 506 21.44 25.15 -10.38
N GLN A 507 20.55 25.12 -9.39
CA GLN A 507 19.93 23.89 -8.91
C GLN A 507 19.03 23.28 -9.97
N LEU A 508 18.24 24.09 -10.69
CA LEU A 508 17.37 23.65 -11.77
C LEU A 508 18.17 23.07 -12.94
N LYS A 509 19.31 23.70 -13.29
CA LYS A 509 20.23 23.22 -14.31
C LYS A 509 20.90 21.90 -13.92
N GLN A 510 21.33 21.75 -12.68
CA GLN A 510 21.89 20.50 -12.17
C GLN A 510 20.89 19.36 -12.24
N LEU A 511 19.66 19.60 -11.82
CA LEU A 511 18.59 18.59 -11.88
C LEU A 511 18.18 18.26 -13.31
N HIS A 512 18.12 19.25 -14.21
CA HIS A 512 17.90 19.02 -15.64
C HIS A 512 19.01 18.10 -16.23
N THR A 513 20.26 18.48 -16.01
CA THR A 513 21.43 17.72 -16.51
C THR A 513 21.41 16.29 -16.01
N ARG A 514 20.97 16.09 -14.76
CA ARG A 514 20.92 14.77 -14.14
C ARG A 514 19.74 13.91 -14.63
N LEU A 515 18.55 14.50 -14.73
CA LEU A 515 17.31 13.76 -14.92
C LEU A 515 16.84 13.73 -16.39
N LEU A 516 16.96 14.85 -17.10
CA LEU A 516 16.44 15.01 -18.46
C LEU A 516 17.49 14.80 -19.54
N ALA A 517 18.69 15.41 -19.41
CA ALA A 517 19.70 15.38 -20.44
C ALA A 517 20.05 13.95 -20.92
N PRO A 518 20.09 12.89 -20.07
CA PRO A 518 20.37 11.53 -20.53
C PRO A 518 19.33 10.95 -21.48
N VAL A 519 18.12 11.47 -21.51
CA VAL A 519 16.97 10.95 -22.27
C VAL A 519 16.40 11.95 -23.27
N GLU A 520 16.72 13.23 -23.15
CA GLU A 520 16.09 14.32 -23.90
C GLU A 520 16.23 14.19 -25.41
N SER A 521 17.37 13.64 -25.88
CA SER A 521 17.58 13.36 -27.32
C SER A 521 16.57 12.39 -27.92
N GLN A 522 15.90 11.59 -27.10
CA GLN A 522 14.87 10.63 -27.51
C GLN A 522 13.46 11.25 -27.56
N ILE A 523 13.28 12.47 -27.02
CA ILE A 523 11.99 13.15 -26.96
C ILE A 523 11.91 14.14 -28.12
N LYS A 524 11.15 13.79 -29.16
CA LYS A 524 10.92 14.64 -30.34
C LYS A 524 9.52 15.26 -30.34
N GLN A 525 8.67 14.78 -29.47
CA GLN A 525 7.26 15.16 -29.33
C GLN A 525 7.13 16.48 -28.58
N ARG A 526 6.02 17.19 -28.82
CA ARG A 526 5.70 18.44 -28.12
C ARG A 526 5.00 18.23 -26.77
N ARG A 527 4.36 17.05 -26.58
CA ARG A 527 3.67 16.68 -25.36
C ARG A 527 4.53 15.69 -24.59
N LEU A 528 4.72 15.96 -23.30
CA LEU A 528 5.51 15.11 -22.43
C LEU A 528 4.70 14.71 -21.19
N SER A 529 4.29 13.45 -21.16
CA SER A 529 3.68 12.82 -20.00
C SER A 529 4.76 12.28 -19.06
N ILE A 530 4.73 12.63 -17.79
CA ILE A 530 5.76 12.28 -16.82
C ILE A 530 5.14 11.39 -15.75
N VAL A 531 5.74 10.21 -15.53
CA VAL A 531 5.47 9.31 -14.42
C VAL A 531 6.64 9.42 -13.45
N ALA A 532 6.47 10.20 -12.40
CA ALA A 532 7.50 10.43 -11.39
C ALA A 532 7.70 9.21 -10.49
N HIS A 533 8.75 9.21 -9.66
CA HIS A 533 9.00 8.22 -8.60
C HIS A 533 9.68 8.89 -7.40
N GLY A 534 9.26 8.53 -6.20
CA GLY A 534 9.85 9.01 -4.97
C GLY A 534 9.86 10.54 -4.89
N ALA A 535 10.99 11.14 -4.54
CA ALA A 535 11.12 12.59 -4.39
C ALA A 535 10.75 13.40 -5.66
N LEU A 536 10.76 12.77 -6.85
CA LEU A 536 10.39 13.45 -8.09
C LEU A 536 8.91 13.86 -8.15
N HIS A 537 8.04 13.29 -7.31
CA HIS A 537 6.65 13.77 -7.16
C HIS A 537 6.57 15.22 -6.65
N TYR A 538 7.62 15.69 -6.00
CA TYR A 538 7.72 17.06 -5.45
C TYR A 538 8.55 17.99 -6.33
N LEU A 539 9.06 17.51 -7.47
CA LEU A 539 9.90 18.29 -8.38
C LEU A 539 9.04 19.13 -9.34
N PRO A 540 9.26 20.46 -9.42
CA PRO A 540 8.59 21.30 -10.42
C PRO A 540 9.24 21.08 -11.80
N PHE A 541 8.85 20.02 -12.51
CA PHE A 541 9.43 19.69 -13.82
C PHE A 541 9.36 20.87 -14.80
N ALA A 542 8.29 21.66 -14.76
CA ALA A 542 8.12 22.84 -15.60
C ALA A 542 9.31 23.82 -15.53
N ALA A 543 9.92 23.93 -14.34
CA ALA A 543 11.04 24.83 -14.05
C ALA A 543 12.43 24.27 -14.34
N LEU A 544 12.57 22.98 -14.70
CA LEU A 544 13.89 22.45 -15.04
C LEU A 544 14.49 23.24 -16.20
N PHE A 545 15.78 23.58 -16.08
CA PHE A 545 16.45 24.51 -16.97
C PHE A 545 17.69 23.89 -17.61
N ASP A 546 17.81 23.91 -18.93
CA ASP A 546 18.96 23.34 -19.64
C ASP A 546 20.17 24.28 -19.75
N GLY A 547 20.00 25.53 -19.34
CA GLY A 547 20.98 26.63 -19.51
C GLY A 547 20.57 27.65 -20.57
N GLN A 548 19.49 27.36 -21.32
CA GLN A 548 18.91 28.25 -22.35
C GLN A 548 17.41 28.41 -22.19
N GLN A 549 16.70 27.30 -21.97
CA GLN A 549 15.25 27.24 -21.89
C GLN A 549 14.77 26.40 -20.70
N TYR A 550 13.61 26.76 -20.16
CA TYR A 550 12.91 25.92 -19.19
C TYR A 550 12.15 24.79 -19.91
N LEU A 551 11.94 23.69 -19.18
CA LEU A 551 11.24 22.52 -19.75
C LEU A 551 9.83 22.88 -20.25
N ALA A 552 9.11 23.75 -19.52
CA ALA A 552 7.80 24.23 -19.93
C ALA A 552 7.81 25.09 -21.22
N GLU A 553 8.98 25.58 -21.67
CA GLU A 553 9.08 26.26 -22.96
C GLU A 553 9.15 25.27 -24.12
N LYS A 554 9.76 24.10 -23.87
CA LYS A 554 9.94 23.05 -24.88
C LYS A 554 8.69 22.18 -25.03
N TYR A 555 8.05 21.81 -23.91
CA TYR A 555 7.01 20.79 -23.87
C TYR A 555 5.76 21.25 -23.15
N SER A 556 4.60 20.77 -23.63
CA SER A 556 3.38 20.74 -22.85
C SER A 556 3.44 19.56 -21.88
N LEU A 557 3.38 19.81 -20.58
CA LEU A 557 3.63 18.81 -19.55
C LEU A 557 2.32 18.34 -18.93
N ARG A 558 2.23 17.04 -18.64
CA ARG A 558 1.30 16.47 -17.66
C ARG A 558 1.97 15.44 -16.77
N MET A 559 1.46 15.31 -15.56
CA MET A 559 1.86 14.26 -14.63
C MET A 559 0.88 13.09 -14.71
N LEU A 560 1.38 11.87 -14.56
CA LEU A 560 0.56 10.68 -14.44
C LEU A 560 1.01 9.87 -13.23
N PRO A 561 0.06 9.29 -12.45
CA PRO A 561 0.41 8.39 -11.34
C PRO A 561 1.13 7.11 -11.80
N SER A 562 0.72 6.55 -12.92
CA SER A 562 1.38 5.49 -13.69
C SER A 562 0.94 5.59 -15.15
N ALA A 563 1.65 4.94 -16.07
CA ALA A 563 1.25 4.91 -17.47
C ALA A 563 -0.04 4.11 -17.66
N SER A 564 -0.27 3.07 -16.88
CA SER A 564 -1.48 2.23 -16.96
C SER A 564 -2.77 3.01 -16.66
N VAL A 565 -2.68 4.16 -15.97
CA VAL A 565 -3.84 5.05 -15.74
C VAL A 565 -4.40 5.58 -17.07
N LEU A 566 -3.59 5.72 -18.12
CA LEU A 566 -4.03 6.20 -19.45
C LEU A 566 -5.25 5.45 -19.99
N LYS A 567 -5.36 4.15 -19.73
CA LYS A 567 -6.50 3.32 -20.15
C LYS A 567 -7.83 3.76 -19.53
N TYR A 568 -7.78 4.35 -18.35
CA TYR A 568 -8.95 4.69 -17.54
C TYR A 568 -9.22 6.20 -17.50
N LEU A 569 -8.32 7.01 -18.06
CA LEU A 569 -8.55 8.43 -18.16
C LEU A 569 -9.72 8.70 -19.11
N ARG A 570 -10.65 9.50 -18.63
CA ARG A 570 -11.70 10.00 -19.50
C ARG A 570 -11.11 11.05 -20.46
N PRO A 571 -11.27 10.89 -21.79
CA PRO A 571 -10.81 11.88 -22.74
C PRO A 571 -11.45 13.24 -22.47
N ALA A 572 -10.73 14.31 -22.72
CA ALA A 572 -11.30 15.66 -22.72
C ALA A 572 -12.34 15.78 -23.84
N ARG A 573 -13.58 16.14 -23.48
CA ARG A 573 -14.69 16.26 -24.43
C ARG A 573 -14.81 17.68 -24.99
N THR A 574 -14.57 18.67 -24.12
CA THR A 574 -14.73 20.08 -24.46
C THR A 574 -13.91 20.98 -23.54
N ASN A 575 -13.57 22.17 -24.05
CA ASN A 575 -13.09 23.30 -23.26
C ASN A 575 -14.12 24.47 -23.23
N ASP A 576 -15.27 24.28 -23.85
CA ASP A 576 -16.42 25.20 -23.76
C ASP A 576 -17.35 24.71 -22.65
N PHE A 577 -17.12 25.19 -21.45
CA PHE A 577 -17.85 24.78 -20.26
C PHE A 577 -19.14 25.56 -20.10
N LYS A 578 -20.28 24.85 -20.00
CA LYS A 578 -21.62 25.43 -19.81
C LYS A 578 -22.03 25.48 -18.32
N ALA A 579 -21.46 24.62 -17.49
CA ALA A 579 -21.71 24.55 -16.06
C ALA A 579 -20.38 24.68 -15.31
N VAL A 580 -20.19 25.81 -14.66
CA VAL A 580 -18.95 26.18 -14.00
C VAL A 580 -19.21 26.49 -12.53
N LEU A 581 -18.47 25.85 -11.62
CA LEU A 581 -18.45 26.17 -10.19
C LEU A 581 -17.15 26.90 -9.84
N MET A 582 -17.28 28.13 -9.34
CA MET A 582 -16.19 28.95 -8.84
C MET A 582 -16.36 29.14 -7.33
N MET A 583 -15.37 28.76 -6.56
CA MET A 583 -15.35 28.95 -5.10
C MET A 583 -14.11 29.73 -4.70
N GLY A 584 -14.27 30.79 -3.91
CA GLY A 584 -13.15 31.64 -3.48
C GLY A 584 -13.28 32.16 -2.07
N ASN A 585 -12.16 32.18 -1.34
CA ASN A 585 -12.04 32.77 0.01
C ASN A 585 -13.15 32.31 0.98
N PRO A 586 -13.24 31.03 1.29
CA PRO A 586 -14.21 30.52 2.25
C PRO A 586 -14.09 31.22 3.62
N ASP A 587 -15.22 31.56 4.24
CA ASP A 587 -15.23 32.12 5.59
C ASP A 587 -14.95 31.03 6.65
N LEU A 588 -13.71 30.91 7.06
CA LEU A 588 -13.25 29.93 8.06
C LEU A 588 -13.52 30.34 9.52
N LYS A 589 -14.25 31.46 9.74
CA LYS A 589 -14.48 32.04 11.07
C LYS A 589 -13.19 32.42 11.79
N ASN A 590 -12.10 32.62 11.04
CA ASN A 590 -10.80 33.05 11.54
C ASN A 590 -10.22 34.14 10.60
N PRO A 591 -10.19 35.40 11.02
CA PRO A 591 -9.69 36.50 10.19
C PRO A 591 -8.24 36.34 9.72
N ALA A 592 -7.40 35.60 10.48
CA ALA A 592 -6.01 35.34 10.09
C ALA A 592 -5.90 34.38 8.88
N MET A 593 -6.98 33.70 8.53
CA MET A 593 -7.07 32.79 7.39
C MET A 593 -7.87 33.40 6.22
N ASP A 594 -8.09 34.69 6.22
CA ASP A 594 -8.76 35.38 5.14
C ASP A 594 -7.85 35.43 3.88
N LEU A 595 -8.42 35.17 2.72
CA LEU A 595 -7.71 35.11 1.43
C LEU A 595 -8.35 36.07 0.40
N PRO A 596 -8.17 37.40 0.57
CA PRO A 596 -8.74 38.39 -0.37
C PRO A 596 -8.35 38.14 -1.83
N GLY A 597 -7.11 37.70 -2.09
CA GLY A 597 -6.64 37.36 -3.43
C GLY A 597 -7.42 36.22 -4.06
N ALA A 598 -7.73 35.15 -3.30
CA ALA A 598 -8.56 34.03 -3.77
C ALA A 598 -10.00 34.47 -4.11
N GLN A 599 -10.53 35.46 -3.38
CA GLN A 599 -11.81 36.06 -3.72
C GLN A 599 -11.76 36.80 -5.05
N LEU A 600 -10.75 37.66 -5.25
CA LEU A 600 -10.54 38.41 -6.47
C LEU A 600 -10.32 37.49 -7.68
N GLU A 601 -9.54 36.42 -7.49
CA GLU A 601 -9.32 35.38 -8.49
C GLU A 601 -10.65 34.75 -8.93
N ALA A 602 -11.45 34.22 -8.00
CA ALA A 602 -12.73 33.58 -8.29
C ALA A 602 -13.72 34.55 -8.98
N GLN A 603 -13.76 35.80 -8.53
CA GLN A 603 -14.60 36.87 -9.13
C GLN A 603 -14.17 37.21 -10.56
N ALA A 604 -12.88 37.37 -10.81
CA ALA A 604 -12.33 37.65 -12.14
C ALA A 604 -12.64 36.54 -13.13
N LEU A 605 -12.41 35.27 -12.69
CA LEU A 605 -12.68 34.11 -13.53
C LEU A 605 -14.16 33.90 -13.80
N ALA A 606 -15.01 34.08 -12.80
CA ALA A 606 -16.47 33.96 -12.97
C ALA A 606 -17.05 35.02 -13.94
N LYS A 607 -16.45 36.20 -14.01
CA LYS A 607 -16.84 37.24 -14.98
C LYS A 607 -16.49 36.86 -16.41
N ASP A 608 -15.36 36.16 -16.60
CA ASP A 608 -14.85 35.74 -17.89
C ASP A 608 -15.50 34.46 -18.44
N LEU A 609 -16.02 33.61 -17.56
CA LEU A 609 -16.62 32.32 -17.92
C LEU A 609 -18.13 32.35 -17.74
N ALA A 610 -18.85 32.39 -18.85
CA ALA A 610 -20.32 32.44 -18.85
C ALA A 610 -20.93 31.19 -18.19
N GLY A 611 -22.03 31.38 -17.44
CA GLY A 611 -22.67 30.26 -16.72
C GLY A 611 -22.00 29.86 -15.39
N SER A 612 -21.07 30.67 -14.89
CA SER A 612 -20.41 30.46 -13.64
C SER A 612 -21.34 30.63 -12.44
N LYS A 613 -21.40 29.62 -11.55
CA LYS A 613 -21.93 29.76 -10.21
C LYS A 613 -20.77 30.16 -9.30
N LEU A 614 -20.79 31.42 -8.86
CA LEU A 614 -19.77 31.97 -7.96
C LEU A 614 -20.23 31.84 -6.52
N LEU A 615 -19.43 31.19 -5.68
CA LEU A 615 -19.64 31.03 -4.25
C LEU A 615 -18.44 31.62 -3.51
N LEU A 616 -18.71 32.57 -2.62
CA LEU A 616 -17.70 33.30 -1.86
C LEU A 616 -18.02 33.26 -0.36
N ARG A 617 -17.01 33.41 0.45
CA ARG A 617 -17.16 33.56 1.90
C ARG A 617 -17.98 32.42 2.51
N ALA A 618 -19.07 32.72 3.20
CA ALA A 618 -19.94 31.72 3.84
C ALA A 618 -20.60 30.74 2.84
N ASP A 619 -20.85 31.19 1.59
CA ASP A 619 -21.45 30.34 0.55
C ASP A 619 -20.45 29.34 -0.03
N ALA A 620 -19.14 29.57 0.10
CA ALA A 620 -18.09 28.65 -0.33
C ALA A 620 -17.94 27.50 0.71
N SER A 621 -19.03 26.76 0.95
CA SER A 621 -19.11 25.73 1.98
C SER A 621 -18.87 24.32 1.45
N ARG A 622 -18.50 23.38 2.36
CA ARG A 622 -18.37 21.94 2.04
C ARG A 622 -19.68 21.39 1.47
N LYS A 623 -20.80 21.75 2.04
CA LYS A 623 -22.12 21.32 1.56
C LYS A 623 -22.38 21.78 0.13
N ALA A 624 -22.12 23.07 -0.16
CA ALA A 624 -22.26 23.60 -1.50
C ALA A 624 -21.35 22.92 -2.52
N PHE A 625 -20.11 22.60 -2.14
CA PHE A 625 -19.21 21.81 -3.01
C PHE A 625 -19.82 20.45 -3.36
N ILE A 626 -20.27 19.69 -2.35
CA ILE A 626 -20.86 18.34 -2.55
C ILE A 626 -22.13 18.42 -3.41
N GLU A 627 -22.93 19.48 -3.28
CA GLU A 627 -24.15 19.69 -4.04
C GLU A 627 -23.89 20.06 -5.49
N PHE A 628 -22.97 21.00 -5.76
CA PHE A 628 -22.82 21.60 -7.10
C PHE A 628 -21.67 21.00 -7.94
N ALA A 629 -20.60 20.48 -7.35
CA ALA A 629 -19.49 19.93 -8.10
C ALA A 629 -19.88 18.73 -9.00
N PRO A 630 -20.80 17.81 -8.61
CA PRO A 630 -21.26 16.73 -9.49
C PRO A 630 -22.00 17.19 -10.75
N GLN A 631 -22.52 18.42 -10.75
CA GLN A 631 -23.28 19.00 -11.87
C GLN A 631 -22.42 19.91 -12.74
N SER A 632 -21.16 20.14 -12.34
CA SER A 632 -20.26 21.11 -12.97
C SER A 632 -19.30 20.43 -13.94
N GLN A 633 -19.10 21.03 -15.11
CA GLN A 633 -18.08 20.62 -16.08
C GLN A 633 -16.70 21.15 -15.70
N LEU A 634 -16.65 22.33 -15.09
CA LEU A 634 -15.45 22.95 -14.56
C LEU A 634 -15.69 23.30 -13.09
N VAL A 635 -14.76 22.92 -12.25
CA VAL A 635 -14.74 23.29 -10.83
C VAL A 635 -13.42 24.00 -10.55
N HIS A 636 -13.50 25.21 -10.00
CA HIS A 636 -12.35 25.96 -9.54
C HIS A 636 -12.51 26.32 -8.08
N VAL A 637 -11.53 25.94 -7.24
CA VAL A 637 -11.54 26.20 -5.80
C VAL A 637 -10.28 26.95 -5.41
N ALA A 638 -10.45 28.19 -4.96
CA ALA A 638 -9.40 29.04 -4.40
C ALA A 638 -9.60 29.15 -2.88
N SER A 639 -8.84 28.36 -2.12
CA SER A 639 -8.97 28.22 -0.66
C SER A 639 -7.65 27.81 -0.01
N HIS A 640 -7.64 27.67 1.32
CA HIS A 640 -6.54 26.95 1.99
C HIS A 640 -6.61 25.46 1.75
N GLY A 641 -5.43 24.82 1.62
CA GLY A 641 -5.25 23.39 1.66
C GLY A 641 -4.44 22.97 2.88
N GLU A 642 -4.79 21.86 3.49
CA GLU A 642 -4.03 21.24 4.56
C GLU A 642 -3.58 19.85 4.13
N PHE A 643 -2.28 19.63 4.13
CA PHE A 643 -1.70 18.32 3.88
C PHE A 643 -1.37 17.62 5.20
N ASP A 644 -1.97 16.45 5.43
CA ASP A 644 -1.65 15.56 6.56
C ASP A 644 -0.70 14.45 6.09
N ALA A 645 0.58 14.59 6.45
CA ALA A 645 1.62 13.62 6.09
C ALA A 645 1.45 12.27 6.80
N THR A 646 0.69 12.19 7.91
CA THR A 646 0.46 10.95 8.65
C THR A 646 -0.74 10.20 8.15
N ASN A 647 -1.80 10.93 7.77
CA ASN A 647 -3.03 10.40 7.21
C ASN A 647 -3.44 11.17 5.95
N ALA A 648 -2.94 10.75 4.80
CA ALA A 648 -3.18 11.45 3.54
C ALA A 648 -4.66 11.55 3.14
N LEU A 649 -5.51 10.61 3.57
CA LEU A 649 -6.97 10.65 3.34
C LEU A 649 -7.65 11.77 4.16
N SER A 650 -7.03 12.23 5.25
CA SER A 650 -7.48 13.35 6.06
C SER A 650 -7.03 14.70 5.52
N SER A 651 -6.11 14.74 4.56
CA SER A 651 -5.77 15.99 3.87
C SER A 651 -7.03 16.66 3.36
N GLY A 652 -7.15 17.98 3.51
CA GLY A 652 -8.42 18.68 3.29
C GLY A 652 -8.27 20.02 2.60
N LEU A 653 -9.27 20.40 1.79
CA LEU A 653 -9.53 21.79 1.43
C LEU A 653 -10.37 22.42 2.55
N LEU A 654 -10.00 23.62 2.99
CA LEU A 654 -10.72 24.34 4.02
C LEU A 654 -11.80 25.21 3.37
N LEU A 655 -13.04 24.76 3.50
CA LEU A 655 -14.24 25.45 3.03
C LEU A 655 -15.01 26.04 4.21
N ALA A 656 -16.00 26.86 3.96
CA ALA A 656 -16.81 27.43 5.02
C ALA A 656 -17.61 26.33 5.74
N PRO A 657 -17.71 26.37 7.07
CA PRO A 657 -18.57 25.45 7.84
C PRO A 657 -20.05 25.73 7.56
N ASP A 658 -20.89 24.69 7.64
CA ASP A 658 -22.34 24.80 7.53
C ASP A 658 -22.98 24.36 8.85
N GLY A 659 -23.38 25.34 9.66
CA GLY A 659 -23.87 25.08 11.02
C GLY A 659 -22.82 24.40 11.89
N ALA A 660 -23.15 23.23 12.44
CA ALA A 660 -22.26 22.40 13.24
C ALA A 660 -21.34 21.49 12.39
N THR A 661 -21.54 21.46 11.06
CA THR A 661 -20.73 20.61 10.15
C THR A 661 -19.41 21.30 9.82
N PRO A 662 -18.26 20.66 10.10
CA PRO A 662 -16.97 21.22 9.73
C PRO A 662 -16.86 21.49 8.23
N GLY A 663 -16.24 22.61 7.87
CA GLY A 663 -16.05 23.02 6.48
C GLY A 663 -14.93 22.29 5.74
N ARG A 664 -14.26 21.32 6.35
CA ARG A 664 -13.16 20.58 5.74
C ARG A 664 -13.66 19.54 4.73
N LEU A 665 -13.26 19.68 3.47
CA LEU A 665 -13.47 18.70 2.40
C LEU A 665 -12.22 17.83 2.31
N THR A 666 -12.31 16.58 2.76
CA THR A 666 -11.16 15.67 2.80
C THR A 666 -10.96 14.90 1.48
N VAL A 667 -9.77 14.34 1.27
CA VAL A 667 -9.51 13.39 0.17
C VAL A 667 -10.50 12.22 0.24
N SER A 668 -10.81 11.73 1.44
CA SER A 668 -11.82 10.69 1.65
C SER A 668 -13.21 11.12 1.17
N ASP A 669 -13.62 12.36 1.38
CA ASP A 669 -14.90 12.89 0.85
C ASP A 669 -14.90 12.90 -0.69
N VAL A 670 -13.79 13.28 -1.30
CA VAL A 670 -13.67 13.33 -2.77
C VAL A 670 -13.80 11.95 -3.40
N TYR A 671 -13.27 10.90 -2.77
CA TYR A 671 -13.45 9.51 -3.22
C TYR A 671 -14.93 9.09 -3.27
N GLN A 672 -15.79 9.71 -2.46
CA GLN A 672 -17.24 9.45 -2.40
C GLN A 672 -18.02 10.13 -3.53
N LEU A 673 -17.43 11.11 -4.20
CA LEU A 673 -18.13 11.86 -5.23
C LEU A 673 -18.17 11.10 -6.56
N ALA A 674 -19.23 11.36 -7.32
CA ALA A 674 -19.34 10.97 -8.72
C ALA A 674 -19.36 12.26 -9.54
N LEU A 675 -18.22 12.63 -10.12
CA LEU A 675 -18.06 13.84 -10.90
C LEU A 675 -18.12 13.52 -12.38
N ASP A 676 -18.73 14.44 -13.16
CA ASP A 676 -18.64 14.45 -14.63
C ASP A 676 -17.84 15.68 -15.10
N ALA A 677 -16.93 16.15 -14.24
CA ALA A 677 -16.13 17.34 -14.49
C ALA A 677 -15.07 17.08 -15.57
N GLU A 678 -14.97 17.99 -16.52
CA GLU A 678 -13.88 18.03 -17.49
C GLU A 678 -12.57 18.44 -16.84
N MET A 679 -12.67 19.36 -15.86
CA MET A 679 -11.51 19.88 -15.17
C MET A 679 -11.85 20.31 -13.75
N VAL A 680 -10.95 20.00 -12.83
CA VAL A 680 -10.91 20.55 -11.48
C VAL A 680 -9.61 21.31 -11.29
N THR A 681 -9.69 22.59 -10.90
CA THR A 681 -8.55 23.43 -10.56
C THR A 681 -8.55 23.68 -9.05
N LEU A 682 -7.46 23.33 -8.41
CA LEU A 682 -7.22 23.52 -6.98
C LEU A 682 -6.18 24.64 -6.80
N SER A 683 -6.67 25.86 -6.73
CA SER A 683 -5.88 27.06 -6.43
C SER A 683 -5.74 27.20 -4.92
N ALA A 684 -5.03 26.24 -4.30
CA ALA A 684 -4.87 26.16 -2.85
C ALA A 684 -3.48 25.61 -2.52
N CYS A 685 -2.97 25.95 -1.33
CA CYS A 685 -1.62 25.57 -0.92
C CYS A 685 -1.45 24.04 -0.88
N GLU A 686 -0.37 23.55 -1.50
CA GLU A 686 0.09 22.16 -1.40
C GLU A 686 -0.94 21.09 -1.82
N THR A 687 -1.97 21.43 -2.60
CA THR A 687 -3.01 20.50 -3.04
C THR A 687 -2.49 19.41 -3.97
N GLY A 688 -1.39 19.68 -4.65
CA GLY A 688 -0.68 18.69 -5.48
C GLY A 688 0.22 17.76 -4.69
N LEU A 689 0.49 18.05 -3.41
CA LEU A 689 1.27 17.17 -2.56
C LEU A 689 0.43 15.97 -2.15
N GLY A 690 1.08 14.82 -2.08
CA GLY A 690 0.55 13.60 -1.55
C GLY A 690 1.58 12.95 -0.66
N ARG A 691 1.16 12.08 0.25
CA ARG A 691 2.07 11.18 0.94
C ARG A 691 2.52 10.13 -0.06
N ILE A 692 3.84 10.02 -0.27
CA ILE A 692 4.42 8.86 -0.93
C ILE A 692 4.33 7.71 0.07
N ALA A 693 3.37 6.83 -0.15
CA ALA A 693 3.23 5.61 0.62
C ALA A 693 4.24 4.56 0.15
N SER A 694 4.39 3.50 0.91
CA SER A 694 5.17 2.32 0.50
C SER A 694 4.70 1.87 -0.89
N GLY A 695 5.64 1.63 -1.81
CA GLY A 695 5.30 1.23 -3.18
C GLY A 695 5.08 2.38 -4.16
N ASP A 696 5.55 3.59 -3.86
CA ASP A 696 5.43 4.79 -4.71
C ASP A 696 3.98 5.19 -5.04
N ASP A 697 3.02 4.73 -4.24
CA ASP A 697 1.64 5.18 -4.34
C ASP A 697 1.47 6.54 -3.65
N VAL A 698 1.08 7.56 -4.43
CA VAL A 698 0.85 8.92 -3.93
C VAL A 698 -0.64 9.09 -3.65
N VAL A 699 -1.02 9.09 -2.39
CA VAL A 699 -2.39 9.42 -1.97
C VAL A 699 -2.52 10.95 -1.93
N SER A 700 -3.31 11.52 -2.83
CA SER A 700 -3.46 12.98 -2.99
C SER A 700 -4.85 13.36 -3.51
N PHE A 701 -5.16 14.66 -3.48
CA PHE A 701 -6.38 15.19 -4.09
C PHE A 701 -6.47 14.91 -5.58
N THR A 702 -5.36 15.00 -6.33
CA THR A 702 -5.35 14.73 -7.77
C THR A 702 -5.82 13.33 -8.07
N ARG A 703 -5.38 12.35 -7.28
CA ARG A 703 -5.80 10.95 -7.37
C ARG A 703 -7.29 10.78 -7.02
N GLY A 704 -7.74 11.41 -5.92
CA GLY A 704 -9.14 11.38 -5.51
C GLY A 704 -10.08 11.92 -6.58
N PHE A 705 -9.75 13.05 -7.20
CA PHE A 705 -10.57 13.64 -8.26
C PHE A 705 -10.57 12.81 -9.56
N LEU A 706 -9.43 12.22 -9.96
CA LEU A 706 -9.40 11.28 -11.08
C LEU A 706 -10.33 10.07 -10.82
N TYR A 707 -10.26 9.52 -9.63
CA TYR A 707 -11.17 8.43 -9.22
C TYR A 707 -12.63 8.87 -9.19
N ALA A 708 -12.92 10.08 -8.71
CA ALA A 708 -14.27 10.64 -8.71
C ALA A 708 -14.85 10.79 -10.14
N GLY A 709 -14.01 10.78 -11.18
CA GLY A 709 -14.43 10.81 -12.60
C GLY A 709 -14.05 12.07 -13.35
N THR A 710 -13.19 12.92 -12.78
CA THR A 710 -12.67 14.11 -13.46
C THR A 710 -11.69 13.74 -14.56
N SER A 711 -11.78 14.38 -15.73
CA SER A 711 -10.83 14.16 -16.85
C SER A 711 -9.44 14.70 -16.53
N SER A 712 -9.35 15.90 -15.95
CA SER A 712 -8.08 16.57 -15.63
C SER A 712 -8.15 17.32 -14.31
N VAL A 713 -7.04 17.32 -13.60
CA VAL A 713 -6.88 18.07 -12.35
C VAL A 713 -5.64 18.96 -12.46
N MET A 714 -5.78 20.23 -12.14
CA MET A 714 -4.67 21.16 -11.94
C MET A 714 -4.50 21.46 -10.45
N ALA A 715 -3.29 21.30 -9.94
CA ALA A 715 -2.97 21.45 -8.53
C ALA A 715 -1.60 22.11 -8.34
N SER A 716 -1.35 22.65 -7.13
CA SER A 716 -0.11 23.34 -6.80
C SER A 716 0.85 22.48 -5.98
N LEU A 717 2.15 22.73 -6.14
CA LEU A 717 3.24 22.06 -5.40
C LEU A 717 3.65 22.78 -4.11
N TRP A 718 3.33 24.07 -3.97
CA TRP A 718 3.64 24.89 -2.79
C TRP A 718 2.63 26.02 -2.62
N GLN A 719 2.76 26.74 -1.52
CA GLN A 719 1.97 27.93 -1.24
C GLN A 719 2.19 28.99 -2.35
N VAL A 720 1.12 29.38 -2.99
CA VAL A 720 1.14 30.31 -4.11
C VAL A 720 0.97 31.77 -3.68
N ASP A 721 1.45 32.66 -4.52
CA ASP A 721 1.32 34.12 -4.32
C ASP A 721 0.04 34.59 -5.04
N ASP A 722 -0.78 35.39 -4.36
CA ASP A 722 -2.11 35.77 -4.81
C ASP A 722 -2.11 36.49 -6.16
N ASP A 723 -1.22 37.50 -6.34
CA ASP A 723 -1.17 38.32 -7.54
C ASP A 723 -0.72 37.53 -8.77
N SER A 724 0.34 36.76 -8.62
CA SER A 724 0.86 35.91 -9.70
C SER A 724 -0.10 34.78 -10.06
N THR A 725 -0.81 34.24 -9.07
CA THR A 725 -1.77 33.15 -9.25
C THR A 725 -3.03 33.65 -9.97
N THR A 726 -3.60 34.78 -9.53
CA THR A 726 -4.73 35.42 -10.22
C THR A 726 -4.39 35.73 -11.69
N PHE A 727 -3.19 36.25 -11.94
CA PHE A 727 -2.72 36.51 -13.29
C PHE A 727 -2.61 35.20 -14.10
N MET A 728 -1.94 34.20 -13.56
CA MET A 728 -1.72 32.93 -14.24
C MET A 728 -3.02 32.20 -14.54
N MET A 729 -3.97 32.13 -13.59
CA MET A 729 -5.27 31.49 -13.79
C MET A 729 -6.11 32.23 -14.83
N THR A 730 -6.11 33.59 -14.84
CA THR A 730 -6.76 34.35 -15.86
C THR A 730 -6.18 34.02 -17.24
N ARG A 731 -4.86 34.02 -17.40
CA ARG A 731 -4.20 33.66 -18.67
C ARG A 731 -4.49 32.21 -19.07
N PHE A 732 -4.46 31.29 -18.10
CA PHE A 732 -4.77 29.88 -18.36
C PHE A 732 -6.15 29.68 -18.95
N TYR A 733 -7.21 30.26 -18.36
CA TYR A 733 -8.56 30.10 -18.86
C TYR A 733 -8.78 30.86 -20.17
N GLN A 734 -8.08 31.97 -20.42
CA GLN A 734 -8.07 32.64 -21.71
C GLN A 734 -7.49 31.75 -22.82
N HIS A 735 -6.31 31.14 -22.58
CA HIS A 735 -5.68 30.21 -23.51
C HIS A 735 -6.51 28.95 -23.73
N LEU A 736 -7.15 28.45 -22.67
CA LEU A 736 -7.94 27.21 -22.70
C LEU A 736 -9.10 27.26 -23.68
N ARG A 737 -9.58 28.46 -24.03
CA ARG A 737 -10.67 28.65 -25.06
C ARG A 737 -10.26 28.20 -26.48
N THR A 738 -8.98 28.21 -26.79
CA THR A 738 -8.48 28.00 -28.16
C THR A 738 -7.49 26.84 -28.28
N MET A 739 -7.01 26.26 -27.16
CA MET A 739 -5.99 25.22 -27.18
C MET A 739 -6.24 24.18 -26.12
N GLY A 740 -5.50 23.05 -26.18
CA GLY A 740 -5.55 21.99 -25.18
C GLY A 740 -5.04 22.44 -23.82
N ARG A 741 -5.44 21.72 -22.77
CA ARG A 741 -5.17 22.06 -21.35
C ARG A 741 -3.67 22.19 -21.04
N GLY A 742 -2.85 21.27 -21.55
CA GLY A 742 -1.40 21.31 -21.37
C GLY A 742 -0.74 22.49 -22.08
N GLU A 743 -1.18 22.84 -23.29
CA GLU A 743 -0.69 24.03 -24.00
C GLU A 743 -1.15 25.31 -23.34
N ALA A 744 -2.40 25.36 -22.87
CA ALA A 744 -2.93 26.51 -22.14
C ALA A 744 -2.14 26.77 -20.86
N LEU A 745 -1.80 25.73 -20.10
CA LEU A 745 -0.96 25.87 -18.92
C LEU A 745 0.46 26.31 -19.27
N ARG A 746 1.07 25.72 -20.30
CA ARG A 746 2.40 26.13 -20.80
C ARG A 746 2.46 27.62 -21.16
N ASN A 747 1.46 28.10 -21.91
CA ASN A 747 1.39 29.49 -22.32
C ASN A 747 1.10 30.43 -21.13
N ALA A 748 0.23 30.04 -20.20
CA ALA A 748 -0.02 30.80 -19.00
C ALA A 748 1.24 30.90 -18.10
N GLN A 749 2.02 29.84 -18.02
CA GLN A 749 3.32 29.84 -17.32
C GLN A 749 4.33 30.78 -18.00
N ALA A 750 4.37 30.78 -19.34
CA ALA A 750 5.23 31.70 -20.10
C ALA A 750 4.81 33.17 -19.91
N ASP A 751 3.51 33.49 -20.00
CA ASP A 751 2.98 34.85 -19.76
C ASP A 751 3.28 35.29 -18.31
N THR A 752 3.12 34.39 -17.33
CA THR A 752 3.37 34.70 -15.93
C THR A 752 4.86 34.94 -15.69
N ARG A 753 5.74 34.13 -16.29
CA ARG A 753 7.19 34.31 -16.21
C ARG A 753 7.65 35.64 -16.79
N ALA A 754 7.03 36.09 -17.87
CA ALA A 754 7.37 37.38 -18.46
C ALA A 754 7.11 38.55 -17.50
N LYS A 755 6.14 38.41 -16.60
CA LYS A 755 5.79 39.41 -15.58
C LYS A 755 6.49 39.16 -14.25
N PHE A 756 6.64 37.90 -13.85
CA PHE A 756 7.19 37.43 -12.59
C PHE A 756 8.27 36.39 -12.88
N ALA A 757 9.53 36.84 -13.07
CA ALA A 757 10.60 36.00 -13.61
C ALA A 757 10.96 34.78 -12.75
N HIS A 758 10.84 34.87 -11.40
CA HIS A 758 11.27 33.80 -10.51
C HIS A 758 10.33 32.59 -10.62
N PRO A 759 10.85 31.34 -10.72
CA PRO A 759 10.05 30.11 -10.88
C PRO A 759 9.01 29.87 -9.78
N TYR A 760 9.18 30.42 -8.60
CA TYR A 760 8.18 30.38 -7.52
C TYR A 760 6.81 30.83 -7.99
N PHE A 761 6.72 31.84 -8.85
CA PHE A 761 5.46 32.45 -9.26
C PHE A 761 4.74 31.73 -10.39
N TRP A 762 5.43 30.97 -11.25
CA TRP A 762 4.85 30.39 -12.45
C TRP A 762 4.97 28.87 -12.55
N ALA A 763 5.86 28.22 -11.79
CA ALA A 763 6.09 26.78 -11.90
C ALA A 763 5.40 25.96 -10.80
N SER A 764 4.54 26.61 -10.00
CA SER A 764 3.82 25.94 -8.89
C SER A 764 2.75 24.97 -9.36
N PHE A 765 2.08 25.24 -10.46
CA PHE A 765 0.96 24.44 -10.94
C PHE A 765 1.38 23.39 -11.97
N TYR A 766 0.74 22.23 -11.87
CA TYR A 766 0.89 21.16 -12.84
C TYR A 766 -0.46 20.51 -13.17
N LEU A 767 -0.54 19.89 -14.36
CA LEU A 767 -1.70 19.18 -14.86
C LEU A 767 -1.55 17.69 -14.63
N THR A 768 -2.62 17.02 -14.19
CA THR A 768 -2.74 15.56 -14.12
C THR A 768 -3.98 15.11 -14.87
N GLY A 769 -3.89 13.99 -15.61
CA GLY A 769 -5.04 13.45 -16.35
C GLY A 769 -4.98 13.75 -17.85
N ALA A 770 -6.12 14.03 -18.50
CA ALA A 770 -6.20 14.31 -19.93
C ALA A 770 -5.57 15.66 -20.29
N TYR A 771 -4.98 15.76 -21.51
CA TYR A 771 -4.46 17.02 -22.06
C TYR A 771 -5.56 18.00 -22.43
#